data_f9f9e61d50c05d5cc9fd4aa3b3f7a216
#
_entry.id   f9f9e61d50c05d5cc9fd4aa3b3f7a216
#
_cell.length_a   1.000
_cell.length_b   1.000
_cell.length_c   1.000
_cell.angle_alpha   90.00
_cell.angle_beta   90.00
_cell.angle_gamma   90.00
#
_symmetry.space_group_name_H-M   'P 1'
#
loop_
_entity.id
_entity.type
_entity.pdbx_description
1 polymer ?
#
loop_
_entity_poly.entity_id
_entity_poly.type
_entity_poly.pdbx_seq_one_letter_code
_entity_poly.pdbx_strand_id
1 'polypeptide(L)'
;MATNTPDPDPRDGGDFDYTGGETERPELVAALERRVDGDVRFDDYSKRLYATDASAYEVTPIGVVMPESTADVAAVQEYCFAEGIPVLPRGGGTSLAGQTVNEAVVLDLTDSMDSVLSTDPDAATARVQAGAYVGDLNAAVEPHGLKFAPDPAWRDKSAVGGAIGNNSTGSHSLKYGKTDHYVEEAEVVLADGTVTTFGEVAVDDLRESADADADALLPRIHAEIVRILDEEADEIDERYPEMKRNVSGYNLDRLLAEHRGEYGEAGVVNLARLMAGSEGTLATVTEATVSLVEIPHTKAVALLTYDDLLDAMEDVAPILAHDPAAVEVMDDVLLGLAADTPEFADVVGMLPEGTSSVLLVEFYAEGDADGKQKVADLVADRVGATDDRPRPETESHPSEGAADVTSQPRRAVHAMEAHDAEQRDRFWKMRKSGLPILLSRTTDEKHISFIEDCAIPPEHLPEYTREFQEILEDNGTFATFYAHAGPGVLHIRPLINTKEVDDVEAMVDIADRVTDAVVRLGGSVSGEHGDGHARTQWNRKLYGDELWGSFRDLKTAFDPDWLLNPGNVCGDFDMSENLRFDSEYDYDAGFDPAMEWAIDNGMQGMVELCHGCGGCRGPQETTGGVMCPTYRASEEEIQATRGRANMLRGAISGDLPDDPTGDEFVTEVMDLCVGCKGCKVDCPSGVDMAKLKAEVEHAHHEEHGIDLRTRLLGNFESLAPLGSKLAPLSNLPGKIPGAGLVMEKALGIAKERDLPTFRSETLTDWFEARGGAGVPRDEADREVLLFPDVYTTYTNPGAGKAAVRVLEAANCHVEIPDVDGSGRPPHSKGMLDESRAAARDAVETLAPEVSDGRDVVVVEPTDAVMLQSDYHDLLDGDASDVPDADVTTVSENTYGVMEYVDAHRLDEAIDLDAPTESLTYHGHCHQKATKKDHHAVGVLRRAGYGVDPLDSSCCGMAGSFGYEAEHYSMSKAIGRILFDQVAESDGDAVVAPGASCRTQLKERDAGAPEPPHPVEKLAAALA
;
A
#
# COMPACT_ATOMS: atom_id res chain seq x y z
N MET A 1 43.80 2.87 -17.37
CA MET A 1 42.97 1.72 -16.97
C MET A 1 42.37 2.11 -15.65
N ALA A 2 41.18 2.67 -15.69
CA ALA A 2 40.35 2.88 -14.49
C ALA A 2 39.82 1.50 -14.12
N THR A 3 40.14 1.04 -12.93
CA THR A 3 39.50 -0.12 -12.35
C THR A 3 38.06 0.26 -12.09
N ASN A 4 37.12 -0.29 -12.89
CA ASN A 4 35.71 -0.35 -12.52
C ASN A 4 35.63 -1.22 -11.24
N THR A 5 35.66 -0.62 -10.09
CA THR A 5 35.00 -1.18 -8.92
C THR A 5 33.49 -1.08 -9.22
N PRO A 6 32.73 -2.19 -9.07
CA PRO A 6 31.26 -2.06 -9.13
C PRO A 6 30.85 -1.01 -8.12
N ASP A 7 29.92 -0.15 -8.50
CA ASP A 7 29.27 0.76 -7.57
C ASP A 7 28.76 -0.09 -6.39
N PRO A 8 29.05 0.28 -5.14
CA PRO A 8 28.53 -0.46 -4.00
C PRO A 8 27.01 -0.44 -4.09
N ASP A 9 26.39 -1.59 -3.91
CA ASP A 9 24.95 -1.74 -3.72
C ASP A 9 24.46 -0.62 -2.78
N PRO A 10 23.35 0.09 -3.08
CA PRO A 10 22.82 1.08 -2.14
C PRO A 10 22.62 0.51 -0.73
N ARG A 11 22.40 -0.78 -0.60
CA ARG A 11 22.34 -1.56 0.64
C ARG A 11 23.69 -1.70 1.36
N ASP A 12 24.84 -1.63 0.66
CA ASP A 12 26.20 -1.80 1.20
C ASP A 12 26.70 -0.60 2.04
N GLY A 13 25.91 0.45 2.24
CA GLY A 13 26.41 1.74 2.74
C GLY A 13 25.87 2.21 4.08
N GLY A 14 24.99 1.48 4.73
CA GLY A 14 24.42 1.84 6.02
C GLY A 14 24.07 0.61 6.81
N ASP A 15 24.53 0.58 8.05
CA ASP A 15 24.01 -0.32 9.07
C ASP A 15 22.64 0.26 9.47
N PHE A 16 21.59 -0.26 8.85
CA PHE A 16 20.19 0.13 9.13
C PHE A 16 19.50 -0.88 10.03
N ASP A 17 20.26 -1.87 10.50
CA ASP A 17 19.80 -2.90 11.40
C ASP A 17 19.46 -2.31 12.78
N TYR A 18 18.49 -2.92 13.46
CA TYR A 18 18.04 -2.52 14.79
C TYR A 18 18.50 -3.57 15.81
N THR A 19 18.69 -3.14 17.08
CA THR A 19 19.13 -4.06 18.14
C THR A 19 18.02 -4.95 18.65
N GLY A 20 16.75 -4.50 18.52
CA GLY A 20 15.55 -5.35 18.58
C GLY A 20 15.15 -5.87 19.96
N GLY A 21 15.70 -5.34 21.06
CA GLY A 21 15.37 -5.79 22.40
C GLY A 21 16.04 -7.14 22.79
N GLU A 22 15.37 -7.91 23.66
CA GLU A 22 15.93 -9.19 24.15
C GLU A 22 15.72 -10.31 23.11
N THR A 23 16.74 -11.14 22.90
CA THR A 23 16.68 -12.32 22.04
C THR A 23 16.26 -13.54 22.85
N GLU A 24 15.09 -14.10 22.53
CA GLU A 24 14.62 -15.35 23.11
C GLU A 24 15.30 -16.57 22.48
N ARG A 25 15.32 -17.71 23.18
CA ARG A 25 15.83 -19.01 22.71
C ARG A 25 17.23 -18.94 22.06
N PRO A 26 18.26 -18.38 22.74
CA PRO A 26 19.58 -18.17 22.14
C PRO A 26 20.27 -19.45 21.66
N GLU A 27 19.90 -20.63 22.20
CA GLU A 27 20.44 -21.93 21.74
C GLU A 27 19.86 -22.30 20.35
N LEU A 28 18.59 -21.98 20.10
CA LEU A 28 17.95 -22.17 18.81
C LEU A 28 18.53 -21.22 17.76
N VAL A 29 18.64 -19.92 18.09
CA VAL A 29 19.30 -18.92 17.25
C VAL A 29 20.70 -19.40 16.83
N ALA A 30 21.56 -19.69 17.79
CA ALA A 30 22.92 -20.19 17.50
C ALA A 30 22.94 -21.51 16.72
N ALA A 31 21.88 -22.34 16.79
CA ALA A 31 21.78 -23.55 16.00
C ALA A 31 21.40 -23.28 14.54
N LEU A 32 20.53 -22.32 14.29
CA LEU A 32 20.12 -21.89 12.96
C LEU A 32 21.23 -21.07 12.27
N GLU A 33 21.79 -20.05 12.92
CA GLU A 33 22.92 -19.25 12.40
C GLU A 33 24.11 -20.07 11.88
N ARG A 34 24.36 -21.26 12.46
CA ARG A 34 25.42 -22.15 11.97
C ARG A 34 25.05 -22.95 10.74
N ARG A 35 23.80 -22.95 10.33
CA ARG A 35 23.27 -23.82 9.28
C ARG A 35 22.87 -23.07 8.04
N VAL A 36 22.53 -21.79 8.17
CA VAL A 36 22.06 -20.91 7.09
C VAL A 36 23.10 -19.83 6.81
N ASP A 37 23.12 -19.37 5.57
CA ASP A 37 23.89 -18.20 5.16
C ASP A 37 23.06 -16.91 5.36
N GLY A 38 21.72 -17.02 5.38
CA GLY A 38 20.78 -15.93 5.60
C GLY A 38 20.62 -15.49 7.07
N ASP A 39 19.83 -14.42 7.28
CA ASP A 39 19.63 -13.80 8.60
C ASP A 39 18.72 -14.62 9.52
N VAL A 40 19.03 -14.59 10.83
CA VAL A 40 18.27 -15.26 11.89
C VAL A 40 17.92 -14.24 12.97
N ARG A 41 16.64 -13.84 13.06
CA ARG A 41 16.16 -12.77 13.93
C ARG A 41 15.09 -13.29 14.91
N PHE A 42 15.41 -13.35 16.19
CA PHE A 42 14.54 -13.85 17.27
C PHE A 42 14.36 -12.82 18.38
N ASP A 43 14.69 -11.58 18.09
CA ASP A 43 14.45 -10.41 18.94
C ASP A 43 12.97 -10.04 18.97
N ASP A 44 12.57 -9.27 19.98
CA ASP A 44 11.18 -8.89 20.18
C ASP A 44 10.63 -8.05 19.03
N TYR A 45 11.46 -7.18 18.43
CA TYR A 45 11.04 -6.33 17.31
C TYR A 45 10.75 -7.16 16.06
N SER A 46 11.65 -8.06 15.69
CA SER A 46 11.45 -8.97 14.57
C SER A 46 10.20 -9.83 14.75
N LYS A 47 9.97 -10.40 15.93
CA LYS A 47 8.76 -11.15 16.23
C LYS A 47 7.51 -10.28 16.06
N ARG A 48 7.50 -9.04 16.56
CA ARG A 48 6.37 -8.13 16.44
C ARG A 48 6.07 -7.72 15.00
N LEU A 49 7.10 -7.47 14.18
CA LEU A 49 6.96 -7.12 12.77
C LEU A 49 6.27 -8.22 11.95
N TYR A 50 6.49 -9.48 12.34
CA TYR A 50 5.94 -10.65 11.65
C TYR A 50 4.71 -11.27 12.34
N ALA A 51 4.24 -10.70 13.44
CA ALA A 51 3.07 -11.18 14.15
C ALA A 51 1.75 -10.96 13.40
N THR A 52 1.72 -10.08 12.39
CA THR A 52 0.51 -9.72 11.63
C THR A 52 0.69 -9.89 10.13
N ASP A 53 -0.42 -10.11 9.42
CA ASP A 53 -0.54 -9.98 7.97
C ASP A 53 -1.68 -8.98 7.62
N ALA A 54 -2.27 -9.09 6.44
CA ALA A 54 -3.39 -8.21 6.05
C ALA A 54 -4.77 -8.67 6.58
N SER A 55 -4.82 -9.73 7.39
CA SER A 55 -6.04 -10.26 8.00
C SER A 55 -6.38 -9.56 9.33
N ALA A 56 -7.44 -10.02 9.96
CA ALA A 56 -7.84 -9.60 11.31
C ALA A 56 -7.07 -10.34 12.43
N TYR A 57 -6.13 -11.21 12.08
CA TYR A 57 -5.44 -12.08 13.04
C TYR A 57 -4.05 -11.56 13.41
N GLU A 58 -3.60 -11.95 14.59
CA GLU A 58 -2.27 -11.64 15.11
C GLU A 58 -1.75 -12.81 15.95
N VAL A 59 -0.57 -13.34 15.59
CA VAL A 59 0.11 -14.41 16.33
C VAL A 59 1.60 -14.12 16.36
N THR A 60 2.17 -13.97 17.56
CA THR A 60 3.61 -13.74 17.73
C THR A 60 4.40 -15.00 17.32
N PRO A 61 5.30 -14.90 16.32
CA PRO A 61 6.11 -16.04 15.88
C PRO A 61 7.16 -16.41 16.90
N ILE A 62 7.72 -17.61 16.76
CA ILE A 62 8.90 -18.07 17.55
C ILE A 62 10.12 -17.23 17.19
N GLY A 63 10.28 -16.89 15.94
CA GLY A 63 11.34 -16.07 15.37
C GLY A 63 11.25 -16.04 13.86
N VAL A 64 12.16 -15.33 13.21
CA VAL A 64 12.19 -15.14 11.75
C VAL A 64 13.55 -15.58 11.21
N VAL A 65 13.53 -16.25 10.06
CA VAL A 65 14.73 -16.56 9.26
C VAL A 65 14.49 -16.02 7.85
N MET A 66 15.46 -15.31 7.30
CA MET A 66 15.49 -14.79 5.94
C MET A 66 16.48 -15.63 5.12
N PRO A 67 16.04 -16.71 4.47
CA PRO A 67 16.94 -17.62 3.76
C PRO A 67 17.43 -16.99 2.46
N GLU A 68 18.71 -17.23 2.11
CA GLU A 68 19.29 -16.81 0.82
C GLU A 68 19.14 -17.89 -0.28
N SER A 69 18.81 -19.14 0.09
CA SER A 69 18.75 -20.25 -0.84
C SER A 69 17.82 -21.38 -0.40
N THR A 70 17.45 -22.25 -1.36
CA THR A 70 16.76 -23.52 -1.07
C THR A 70 17.52 -24.36 -0.04
N ALA A 71 18.85 -24.28 0.00
CA ALA A 71 19.66 -25.02 0.97
C ALA A 71 19.47 -24.50 2.40
N ASP A 72 19.28 -23.19 2.59
CA ASP A 72 18.96 -22.62 3.89
C ASP A 72 17.58 -23.05 4.36
N VAL A 73 16.57 -22.98 3.48
CA VAL A 73 15.20 -23.48 3.77
C VAL A 73 15.26 -24.93 4.22
N ALA A 74 15.98 -25.77 3.48
CA ALA A 74 16.14 -27.20 3.81
C ALA A 74 16.81 -27.41 5.16
N ALA A 75 17.85 -26.63 5.47
CA ALA A 75 18.60 -26.74 6.73
C ALA A 75 17.75 -26.30 7.94
N VAL A 76 16.91 -25.26 7.78
CA VAL A 76 15.96 -24.84 8.82
C VAL A 76 14.90 -25.90 9.04
N GLN A 77 14.28 -26.41 7.98
CA GLN A 77 13.22 -27.42 8.09
C GLN A 77 13.74 -28.74 8.67
N GLU A 78 14.91 -29.24 8.20
CA GLU A 78 15.54 -30.44 8.76
C GLU A 78 15.76 -30.30 10.28
N TYR A 79 16.28 -29.15 10.71
CA TYR A 79 16.53 -28.91 12.13
C TYR A 79 15.24 -28.79 12.93
N CYS A 80 14.29 -27.98 12.44
CA CYS A 80 13.01 -27.77 13.12
C CYS A 80 12.18 -29.07 13.19
N PHE A 81 12.20 -29.87 12.14
CA PHE A 81 11.56 -31.19 12.13
C PHE A 81 12.16 -32.11 13.19
N ALA A 82 13.49 -32.17 13.32
CA ALA A 82 14.16 -32.98 14.32
C ALA A 82 13.88 -32.54 15.76
N GLU A 83 13.66 -31.26 16.00
CA GLU A 83 13.40 -30.68 17.33
C GLU A 83 11.91 -30.50 17.62
N GLY A 84 11.00 -30.81 16.68
CA GLY A 84 9.55 -30.62 16.81
C GLY A 84 9.13 -29.15 16.88
N ILE A 85 9.76 -28.29 16.11
CA ILE A 85 9.49 -26.84 16.05
C ILE A 85 8.69 -26.51 14.80
N PRO A 86 7.53 -25.83 14.91
CA PRO A 86 6.75 -25.42 13.75
C PRO A 86 7.49 -24.42 12.83
N VAL A 87 7.21 -24.53 11.52
CA VAL A 87 7.77 -23.65 10.47
C VAL A 87 6.64 -23.09 9.61
N LEU A 88 6.75 -21.82 9.27
CA LEU A 88 5.80 -21.09 8.43
C LEU A 88 6.52 -20.41 7.26
N PRO A 89 6.36 -20.87 6.01
CA PRO A 89 6.83 -20.11 4.85
C PRO A 89 5.97 -18.87 4.62
N ARG A 90 6.59 -17.71 4.40
CA ARG A 90 5.91 -16.44 4.22
C ARG A 90 6.45 -15.68 3.01
N GLY A 91 5.53 -15.13 2.22
CA GLY A 91 5.80 -14.14 1.19
C GLY A 91 5.53 -12.73 1.71
N GLY A 92 4.91 -11.86 0.92
CA GLY A 92 4.69 -10.44 1.25
C GLY A 92 3.77 -10.13 2.44
N GLY A 93 3.18 -11.14 3.09
CA GLY A 93 2.26 -10.96 4.22
C GLY A 93 0.99 -10.19 3.85
N THR A 94 0.48 -10.40 2.62
CA THR A 94 -0.73 -9.74 2.08
C THR A 94 -1.99 -10.60 2.22
N SER A 95 -1.92 -11.69 2.93
CA SER A 95 -2.98 -12.66 3.18
C SER A 95 -4.14 -12.03 3.97
N LEU A 96 -5.39 -12.33 3.58
CA LEU A 96 -6.60 -11.79 4.21
C LEU A 96 -7.30 -12.76 5.16
N ALA A 97 -6.80 -13.99 5.29
CA ALA A 97 -7.42 -15.03 6.14
C ALA A 97 -6.50 -15.52 7.27
N GLY A 98 -5.28 -14.95 7.43
CA GLY A 98 -4.37 -15.30 8.52
C GLY A 98 -3.45 -16.51 8.23
N GLN A 99 -3.27 -16.91 6.96
CA GLN A 99 -2.40 -18.04 6.63
C GLN A 99 -0.93 -17.80 6.95
N THR A 100 -0.50 -16.54 7.05
CA THR A 100 0.90 -16.15 7.19
C THR A 100 1.26 -15.65 8.59
N VAL A 101 0.43 -15.97 9.59
CA VAL A 101 0.70 -15.74 11.01
C VAL A 101 0.54 -17.04 11.79
N ASN A 102 1.53 -17.39 12.62
CA ASN A 102 1.50 -18.60 13.43
C ASN A 102 2.60 -18.57 14.51
N GLU A 103 2.44 -19.35 15.59
CA GLU A 103 3.52 -19.64 16.56
C GLU A 103 4.54 -20.63 15.94
N ALA A 104 5.37 -20.13 15.03
CA ALA A 104 6.30 -20.90 14.23
C ALA A 104 7.59 -20.12 13.98
N VAL A 105 8.63 -20.77 13.48
CA VAL A 105 9.76 -20.12 12.84
C VAL A 105 9.31 -19.68 11.44
N VAL A 106 9.20 -18.38 11.23
CA VAL A 106 8.81 -17.80 9.95
C VAL A 106 9.98 -17.81 8.99
N LEU A 107 9.77 -18.30 7.76
CA LEU A 107 10.72 -18.19 6.65
C LEU A 107 10.26 -17.07 5.72
N ASP A 108 10.85 -15.88 5.82
CA ASP A 108 10.58 -14.79 4.86
C ASP A 108 11.39 -15.01 3.59
N LEU A 109 10.69 -15.37 2.51
CA LEU A 109 11.31 -15.65 1.21
C LEU A 109 11.47 -14.37 0.35
N THR A 110 10.92 -13.22 0.78
CA THR A 110 10.88 -12.00 -0.04
C THR A 110 12.11 -11.13 0.06
N ASP A 111 13.00 -11.40 1.01
CA ASP A 111 14.22 -10.62 1.23
C ASP A 111 15.31 -10.98 0.20
N SER A 112 15.63 -12.26 0.05
CA SER A 112 16.78 -12.71 -0.76
C SER A 112 16.44 -13.78 -1.80
N MET A 113 15.24 -14.37 -1.75
CA MET A 113 14.77 -15.37 -2.72
C MET A 113 13.67 -14.80 -3.64
N ASP A 114 13.93 -13.65 -4.25
CA ASP A 114 12.98 -12.79 -4.94
C ASP A 114 13.21 -12.65 -6.46
N SER A 115 14.07 -13.45 -7.04
CA SER A 115 14.55 -13.25 -8.40
C SER A 115 13.73 -13.96 -9.48
N VAL A 116 13.58 -13.33 -10.64
CA VAL A 116 13.17 -13.99 -11.90
C VAL A 116 14.39 -14.64 -12.53
N LEU A 117 14.50 -15.97 -12.40
CA LEU A 117 15.71 -16.71 -12.76
C LEU A 117 15.91 -16.85 -14.27
N SER A 118 14.82 -17.08 -15.00
CA SER A 118 14.86 -17.19 -16.47
C SER A 118 13.48 -17.02 -17.10
N THR A 119 13.46 -16.54 -18.34
CA THR A 119 12.26 -16.43 -19.17
C THR A 119 12.49 -17.14 -20.50
N ASP A 120 11.50 -17.90 -20.97
CA ASP A 120 11.47 -18.51 -22.30
C ASP A 120 10.22 -18.03 -23.05
N PRO A 121 10.33 -16.93 -23.84
CA PRO A 121 9.18 -16.38 -24.57
C PRO A 121 8.64 -17.32 -25.66
N ASP A 122 9.47 -18.21 -26.23
CA ASP A 122 9.03 -19.14 -27.25
C ASP A 122 8.18 -20.28 -26.67
N ALA A 123 8.51 -20.70 -25.44
CA ALA A 123 7.73 -21.68 -24.69
C ALA A 123 6.62 -21.01 -23.87
N ALA A 124 6.60 -19.67 -23.78
CA ALA A 124 5.74 -18.87 -22.91
C ALA A 124 5.81 -19.34 -21.45
N THR A 125 7.03 -19.46 -20.89
CA THR A 125 7.27 -19.86 -19.50
C THR A 125 8.29 -18.94 -18.83
N ALA A 126 8.24 -18.90 -17.49
CA ALA A 126 9.27 -18.27 -16.66
C ALA A 126 9.57 -19.15 -15.45
N ARG A 127 10.86 -19.19 -15.02
CA ARG A 127 11.29 -19.79 -13.74
C ARG A 127 11.62 -18.67 -12.76
N VAL A 128 11.04 -18.74 -11.59
CA VAL A 128 11.13 -17.69 -10.56
C VAL A 128 11.37 -18.30 -9.19
N GLN A 129 12.02 -17.55 -8.30
CA GLN A 129 12.05 -17.86 -6.88
C GLN A 129 10.72 -17.52 -6.21
N ALA A 130 10.39 -18.21 -5.13
CA ALA A 130 9.07 -18.10 -4.51
C ALA A 130 8.77 -16.72 -3.90
N GLY A 131 9.80 -15.98 -3.47
CA GLY A 131 9.70 -14.63 -2.95
C GLY A 131 9.53 -13.54 -4.01
N ALA A 132 9.78 -13.84 -5.31
CA ALA A 132 9.62 -12.88 -6.40
C ALA A 132 8.19 -12.35 -6.46
N TYR A 133 8.02 -11.02 -6.57
CA TYR A 133 6.68 -10.46 -6.70
C TYR A 133 6.10 -10.69 -8.10
N VAL A 134 4.79 -10.90 -8.16
CA VAL A 134 4.05 -11.06 -9.43
C VAL A 134 4.23 -9.84 -10.35
N GLY A 135 4.35 -8.64 -9.78
CA GLY A 135 4.65 -7.41 -10.52
C GLY A 135 5.99 -7.47 -11.23
N ASP A 136 7.05 -7.93 -10.56
CA ASP A 136 8.39 -8.03 -11.12
C ASP A 136 8.49 -9.11 -12.20
N LEU A 137 7.80 -10.24 -11.99
CA LEU A 137 7.64 -11.25 -13.04
C LEU A 137 6.97 -10.66 -14.28
N ASN A 138 5.87 -9.93 -14.10
CA ASN A 138 5.15 -9.30 -15.21
C ASN A 138 6.02 -8.25 -15.92
N ALA A 139 6.74 -7.41 -15.19
CA ALA A 139 7.68 -6.44 -15.76
C ALA A 139 8.78 -7.11 -16.60
N ALA A 140 9.30 -8.27 -16.15
CA ALA A 140 10.31 -9.02 -16.87
C ALA A 140 9.81 -9.64 -18.20
N VAL A 141 8.53 -10.02 -18.29
CA VAL A 141 7.96 -10.69 -19.48
C VAL A 141 7.14 -9.78 -20.38
N GLU A 142 6.72 -8.61 -19.93
CA GLU A 142 5.96 -7.60 -20.69
C GLU A 142 6.65 -7.20 -22.02
N PRO A 143 7.98 -6.99 -22.09
CA PRO A 143 8.67 -6.68 -23.34
C PRO A 143 8.49 -7.75 -24.45
N HIS A 144 8.08 -8.97 -24.07
CA HIS A 144 7.76 -10.08 -24.97
C HIS A 144 6.28 -10.18 -25.31
N GLY A 145 5.44 -9.26 -24.82
CA GLY A 145 3.98 -9.29 -25.01
C GLY A 145 3.28 -10.36 -24.16
N LEU A 146 3.94 -10.83 -23.08
CA LEU A 146 3.46 -11.88 -22.20
C LEU A 146 3.18 -11.34 -20.80
N LYS A 147 2.34 -12.07 -20.04
CA LYS A 147 2.11 -11.84 -18.61
C LYS A 147 1.82 -13.14 -17.88
N PHE A 148 2.03 -13.17 -16.58
CA PHE A 148 1.48 -14.17 -15.69
C PHE A 148 -0.01 -13.88 -15.51
N ALA A 149 -0.86 -14.87 -15.80
CA ALA A 149 -2.31 -14.65 -15.93
C ALA A 149 -3.02 -14.37 -14.61
N PRO A 150 -2.73 -15.06 -13.49
CA PRO A 150 -3.22 -14.66 -12.17
C PRO A 150 -2.75 -13.24 -11.84
N ASP A 151 -3.71 -12.34 -11.62
CA ASP A 151 -3.46 -10.91 -11.41
C ASP A 151 -4.13 -10.47 -10.10
N PRO A 152 -3.56 -10.85 -8.94
CA PRO A 152 -4.09 -10.45 -7.65
C PRO A 152 -4.08 -8.93 -7.50
N ALA A 153 -5.02 -8.38 -6.73
CA ALA A 153 -5.18 -6.93 -6.57
C ALA A 153 -3.88 -6.22 -6.12
N TRP A 154 -3.06 -6.91 -5.34
CA TRP A 154 -1.78 -6.42 -4.82
C TRP A 154 -0.56 -7.10 -5.47
N ARG A 155 -0.61 -7.34 -6.79
CA ARG A 155 0.42 -8.06 -7.57
C ARG A 155 1.86 -7.61 -7.28
N ASP A 156 2.06 -6.32 -7.03
CA ASP A 156 3.39 -5.73 -6.78
C ASP A 156 3.92 -6.02 -5.35
N LYS A 157 3.16 -6.75 -4.55
CA LYS A 157 3.46 -7.13 -3.16
C LYS A 157 3.09 -8.58 -2.84
N SER A 158 2.46 -9.26 -3.80
CA SER A 158 2.11 -10.69 -3.70
C SER A 158 3.25 -11.50 -4.29
N ALA A 159 3.94 -12.28 -3.45
CA ALA A 159 4.97 -13.19 -3.91
C ALA A 159 4.39 -14.35 -4.71
N VAL A 160 5.11 -14.85 -5.72
CA VAL A 160 4.68 -15.98 -6.55
C VAL A 160 4.44 -17.23 -5.71
N GLY A 161 5.31 -17.53 -4.72
CA GLY A 161 5.10 -18.62 -3.77
C GLY A 161 3.84 -18.43 -2.93
N GLY A 162 3.51 -17.19 -2.51
CA GLY A 162 2.25 -16.88 -1.85
C GLY A 162 1.04 -17.04 -2.76
N ALA A 163 1.14 -16.64 -4.04
CA ALA A 163 0.10 -16.84 -5.03
C ALA A 163 -0.17 -18.35 -5.29
N ILE A 164 0.88 -19.17 -5.29
CA ILE A 164 0.75 -20.63 -5.34
C ILE A 164 0.12 -21.16 -4.06
N GLY A 165 0.64 -20.79 -2.89
CA GLY A 165 0.15 -21.28 -1.59
C GLY A 165 -1.33 -21.03 -1.37
N ASN A 166 -1.84 -19.86 -1.77
CA ASN A 166 -3.28 -19.53 -1.69
C ASN A 166 -4.09 -19.98 -2.92
N ASN A 167 -3.46 -20.47 -3.98
CA ASN A 167 -4.11 -20.63 -5.30
C ASN A 167 -4.80 -19.35 -5.76
N SER A 168 -4.10 -18.23 -5.61
CA SER A 168 -4.62 -16.89 -5.78
C SER A 168 -5.16 -16.62 -7.19
N THR A 169 -6.04 -15.65 -7.28
CA THR A 169 -6.61 -15.18 -8.55
C THR A 169 -6.83 -13.66 -8.47
N GLY A 170 -7.55 -13.08 -9.41
CA GLY A 170 -7.88 -11.65 -9.44
C GLY A 170 -9.09 -11.37 -10.32
N SER A 171 -9.36 -10.10 -10.59
CA SER A 171 -10.55 -9.62 -11.33
C SER A 171 -10.77 -10.29 -12.69
N HIS A 172 -9.71 -10.78 -13.31
CA HIS A 172 -9.78 -11.44 -14.63
C HIS A 172 -9.86 -12.98 -14.55
N SER A 173 -10.10 -13.55 -13.40
CA SER A 173 -10.21 -15.01 -13.22
C SER A 173 -11.37 -15.63 -13.97
N LEU A 174 -12.41 -14.85 -14.30
CA LEU A 174 -13.48 -15.27 -15.18
C LEU A 174 -12.92 -15.81 -16.52
N LYS A 175 -11.82 -15.19 -17.02
CA LYS A 175 -11.10 -15.55 -18.23
C LYS A 175 -9.97 -16.54 -17.98
N TYR A 176 -9.18 -16.34 -16.93
CA TYR A 176 -7.91 -17.03 -16.73
C TYR A 176 -7.94 -18.12 -15.66
N GLY A 177 -8.94 -18.16 -14.79
CA GLY A 177 -9.00 -19.15 -13.70
C GLY A 177 -8.06 -18.83 -12.55
N LYS A 178 -7.54 -19.86 -11.90
CA LYS A 178 -6.70 -19.83 -10.69
C LYS A 178 -5.23 -20.07 -11.02
N THR A 179 -4.35 -19.87 -10.03
CA THR A 179 -2.89 -20.04 -10.15
C THR A 179 -2.51 -21.49 -10.52
N ASP A 180 -3.22 -22.51 -10.04
CA ASP A 180 -2.97 -23.92 -10.34
C ASP A 180 -2.91 -24.23 -11.84
N HIS A 181 -3.62 -23.46 -12.68
CA HIS A 181 -3.60 -23.62 -14.12
C HIS A 181 -2.24 -23.28 -14.76
N TYR A 182 -1.41 -22.54 -14.07
CA TYR A 182 -0.17 -21.93 -14.60
C TYR A 182 1.09 -22.46 -13.92
N VAL A 183 1.00 -23.33 -12.93
CA VAL A 183 2.17 -23.97 -12.31
C VAL A 183 2.53 -25.21 -13.08
N GLU A 184 3.72 -25.20 -13.70
CA GLU A 184 4.21 -26.32 -14.49
C GLU A 184 5.15 -27.23 -13.70
N GLU A 185 6.03 -26.63 -12.86
CA GLU A 185 7.00 -27.32 -12.03
C GLU A 185 7.25 -26.49 -10.75
N ALA A 186 7.54 -27.12 -9.63
CA ALA A 186 7.93 -26.48 -8.41
C ALA A 186 9.08 -27.23 -7.72
N GLU A 187 10.15 -26.53 -7.36
CA GLU A 187 11.13 -27.02 -6.40
C GLU A 187 10.56 -26.81 -5.00
N VAL A 188 10.52 -27.85 -4.20
CA VAL A 188 9.93 -27.84 -2.87
C VAL A 188 10.85 -28.45 -1.83
N VAL A 189 10.73 -27.98 -0.59
CA VAL A 189 11.35 -28.57 0.58
C VAL A 189 10.25 -29.23 1.41
N LEU A 190 10.37 -30.54 1.64
CA LEU A 190 9.47 -31.33 2.48
C LEU A 190 9.74 -31.07 3.97
N ALA A 191 8.82 -31.51 4.85
CA ALA A 191 8.94 -31.28 6.28
C ALA A 191 10.27 -31.70 6.89
N ASP A 192 10.87 -32.81 6.41
CA ASP A 192 12.14 -33.37 6.88
C ASP A 192 13.40 -32.71 6.27
N GLY A 193 13.24 -31.59 5.50
CA GLY A 193 14.31 -30.92 4.80
C GLY A 193 14.69 -31.54 3.44
N THR A 194 14.00 -32.58 3.00
CA THR A 194 14.24 -33.19 1.69
C THR A 194 13.85 -32.23 0.56
N VAL A 195 14.82 -31.87 -0.30
CA VAL A 195 14.56 -31.07 -1.51
C VAL A 195 14.16 -31.99 -2.65
N THR A 196 13.06 -31.67 -3.33
CA THR A 196 12.59 -32.39 -4.50
C THR A 196 11.91 -31.47 -5.49
N THR A 197 11.73 -31.93 -6.73
CA THR A 197 10.97 -31.20 -7.75
C THR A 197 9.67 -31.93 -8.04
N PHE A 198 8.57 -31.20 -7.94
CA PHE A 198 7.24 -31.65 -8.36
C PHE A 198 6.92 -31.10 -9.74
N GLY A 199 6.27 -31.90 -10.56
CA GLY A 199 5.83 -31.60 -11.92
C GLY A 199 4.96 -32.73 -12.42
N GLU A 200 4.85 -32.86 -13.74
CA GLU A 200 4.11 -33.98 -14.36
C GLU A 200 4.75 -35.32 -14.07
N VAL A 201 3.93 -36.29 -13.65
CA VAL A 201 4.36 -37.67 -13.34
C VAL A 201 3.26 -38.64 -13.72
N ALA A 202 3.64 -39.81 -14.27
CA ALA A 202 2.69 -40.90 -14.53
C ALA A 202 2.24 -41.53 -13.21
N VAL A 203 0.94 -41.75 -13.03
CA VAL A 203 0.41 -42.39 -11.81
C VAL A 203 0.95 -43.80 -11.63
N ASP A 204 1.30 -44.50 -12.70
CA ASP A 204 1.96 -45.81 -12.62
C ASP A 204 3.36 -45.74 -11.99
N ASP A 205 4.12 -44.65 -12.23
CA ASP A 205 5.42 -44.39 -11.58
C ASP A 205 5.24 -44.09 -10.08
N LEU A 206 4.18 -43.37 -9.73
CA LEU A 206 3.80 -43.15 -8.32
C LEU A 206 3.50 -44.50 -7.64
N ARG A 207 2.75 -45.41 -8.28
CA ARG A 207 2.43 -46.72 -7.76
C ARG A 207 3.66 -47.61 -7.55
N GLU A 208 4.65 -47.52 -8.48
CA GLU A 208 5.91 -48.27 -8.35
C GLU A 208 6.77 -47.82 -7.17
N SER A 209 6.69 -46.56 -6.82
CA SER A 209 7.48 -45.95 -5.75
C SER A 209 6.71 -45.82 -4.41
N ALA A 210 5.41 -46.10 -4.41
CA ALA A 210 4.53 -45.96 -3.24
C ALA A 210 4.89 -46.94 -2.13
N ASP A 211 5.10 -46.48 -0.90
CA ASP A 211 5.29 -47.26 0.31
C ASP A 211 4.81 -46.43 1.52
N ALA A 212 3.62 -46.78 2.03
CA ALA A 212 2.99 -46.08 3.14
C ALA A 212 3.75 -46.25 4.48
N ASP A 213 4.57 -47.29 4.61
CA ASP A 213 5.37 -47.59 5.80
C ASP A 213 6.82 -47.13 5.69
N ALA A 214 7.20 -46.40 4.60
CA ALA A 214 8.55 -45.94 4.41
C ALA A 214 8.98 -44.89 5.48
N ASP A 215 10.26 -44.95 5.86
CA ASP A 215 10.82 -43.89 6.71
C ASP A 215 10.92 -42.53 5.98
N ALA A 216 11.17 -42.55 4.66
CA ALA A 216 11.23 -41.34 3.82
C ALA A 216 9.82 -40.84 3.44
N LEU A 217 9.65 -39.50 3.38
CA LEU A 217 8.34 -38.87 3.12
C LEU A 217 7.85 -39.14 1.69
N LEU A 218 8.70 -39.05 0.68
CA LEU A 218 8.29 -39.10 -0.73
C LEU A 218 7.53 -40.40 -1.09
N PRO A 219 7.99 -41.63 -0.72
CA PRO A 219 7.19 -42.85 -0.96
C PRO A 219 5.85 -42.88 -0.23
N ARG A 220 5.77 -42.26 0.97
CA ARG A 220 4.50 -42.15 1.74
C ARG A 220 3.51 -41.23 1.02
N ILE A 221 4.02 -40.07 0.55
CA ILE A 221 3.26 -39.10 -0.26
C ILE A 221 2.69 -39.79 -1.50
N HIS A 222 3.52 -40.52 -2.25
CA HIS A 222 3.09 -41.28 -3.43
C HIS A 222 2.01 -42.30 -3.10
N ALA A 223 2.14 -43.00 -1.97
CA ALA A 223 1.15 -43.99 -1.53
C ALA A 223 -0.20 -43.30 -1.24
N GLU A 224 -0.20 -42.16 -0.55
CA GLU A 224 -1.42 -41.45 -0.21
C GLU A 224 -2.12 -40.85 -1.45
N ILE A 225 -1.36 -40.26 -2.36
CA ILE A 225 -1.88 -39.74 -3.63
C ILE A 225 -2.54 -40.85 -4.44
N VAL A 226 -1.92 -42.02 -4.55
CA VAL A 226 -2.48 -43.18 -5.23
C VAL A 226 -3.77 -43.67 -4.53
N ARG A 227 -3.77 -43.72 -3.20
CA ARG A 227 -4.97 -44.08 -2.41
C ARG A 227 -6.15 -43.15 -2.73
N ILE A 228 -5.91 -41.83 -2.67
CA ILE A 228 -6.92 -40.80 -2.98
C ILE A 228 -7.48 -41.00 -4.40
N LEU A 229 -6.63 -41.18 -5.41
CA LEU A 229 -7.07 -41.39 -6.78
C LEU A 229 -7.85 -42.66 -7.01
N ASP A 230 -7.53 -43.76 -6.25
CA ASP A 230 -8.15 -45.07 -6.41
C ASP A 230 -9.42 -45.23 -5.55
N GLU A 231 -9.52 -44.55 -4.40
CA GLU A 231 -10.55 -44.80 -3.39
C GLU A 231 -11.53 -43.64 -3.21
N GLU A 232 -11.12 -42.35 -3.44
CA GLU A 232 -11.92 -41.17 -3.07
C GLU A 232 -12.57 -40.50 -4.30
N ALA A 233 -12.42 -41.05 -5.50
CA ALA A 233 -12.89 -40.41 -6.75
C ALA A 233 -14.39 -40.05 -6.74
N ASP A 234 -15.22 -40.94 -6.22
CA ASP A 234 -16.67 -40.73 -6.15
C ASP A 234 -17.06 -39.65 -5.14
N GLU A 235 -16.35 -39.54 -3.98
CA GLU A 235 -16.61 -38.56 -2.96
C GLU A 235 -16.08 -37.16 -3.40
N ILE A 236 -14.96 -37.13 -4.13
CA ILE A 236 -14.45 -35.88 -4.74
C ILE A 236 -15.48 -35.32 -5.73
N ASP A 237 -16.03 -36.18 -6.62
CA ASP A 237 -17.06 -35.77 -7.59
C ASP A 237 -18.36 -35.31 -6.91
N GLU A 238 -18.72 -35.87 -5.73
CA GLU A 238 -19.94 -35.49 -5.04
C GLU A 238 -19.79 -34.21 -4.22
N ARG A 239 -18.61 -33.93 -3.64
CA ARG A 239 -18.43 -32.90 -2.64
C ARG A 239 -17.77 -31.61 -3.15
N TYR A 240 -16.84 -31.70 -4.13
CA TYR A 240 -16.21 -30.50 -4.63
C TYR A 240 -17.19 -29.60 -5.40
N PRO A 241 -17.23 -28.29 -5.10
CA PRO A 241 -18.08 -27.37 -5.84
C PRO A 241 -17.71 -27.29 -7.33
N GLU A 242 -18.69 -27.44 -8.22
CA GLU A 242 -18.49 -27.26 -9.65
C GLU A 242 -18.36 -25.77 -10.01
N MET A 243 -17.25 -25.13 -9.61
CA MET A 243 -17.03 -23.71 -9.77
C MET A 243 -15.65 -23.39 -10.36
N LYS A 244 -15.57 -22.25 -11.09
CA LYS A 244 -14.28 -21.72 -11.57
C LYS A 244 -13.38 -21.27 -10.42
N ARG A 245 -13.96 -20.86 -9.28
CA ARG A 245 -13.26 -20.40 -8.09
C ARG A 245 -13.67 -21.25 -6.88
N ASN A 246 -12.80 -22.15 -6.51
CA ASN A 246 -12.79 -22.87 -5.24
C ASN A 246 -11.33 -23.01 -4.83
N VAL A 247 -10.94 -22.43 -3.70
CA VAL A 247 -9.58 -22.53 -3.14
C VAL A 247 -9.59 -23.06 -1.71
N SER A 248 -10.77 -23.44 -1.19
CA SER A 248 -10.89 -24.10 0.12
C SER A 248 -10.35 -25.54 0.04
N GLY A 249 -9.64 -25.96 1.07
CA GLY A 249 -9.08 -27.31 1.17
C GLY A 249 -7.94 -27.55 0.16
N TYR A 250 -7.54 -28.84 0.04
CA TYR A 250 -6.51 -29.20 -0.94
C TYR A 250 -7.10 -29.42 -2.34
N ASN A 251 -6.33 -29.21 -3.37
CA ASN A 251 -6.71 -29.19 -4.79
C ASN A 251 -6.87 -30.62 -5.38
N LEU A 252 -7.68 -31.50 -4.71
CA LEU A 252 -7.83 -32.90 -5.08
C LEU A 252 -8.71 -33.11 -6.32
N ASP A 253 -9.69 -32.24 -6.53
CA ASP A 253 -10.52 -32.20 -7.73
C ASP A 253 -9.66 -32.01 -9.00
N ARG A 254 -8.69 -31.12 -8.94
CA ARG A 254 -7.75 -30.90 -10.02
C ARG A 254 -6.87 -32.12 -10.28
N LEU A 255 -6.36 -32.74 -9.22
CA LEU A 255 -5.54 -33.95 -9.30
C LEU A 255 -6.32 -35.10 -9.98
N LEU A 256 -7.59 -35.27 -9.60
CA LEU A 256 -8.47 -36.30 -10.16
C LEU A 256 -8.81 -36.01 -11.64
N ALA A 257 -9.11 -34.76 -12.00
CA ALA A 257 -9.39 -34.35 -13.37
C ALA A 257 -8.19 -34.57 -14.30
N GLU A 258 -6.97 -34.30 -13.84
CA GLU A 258 -5.75 -34.60 -14.57
C GLU A 258 -5.55 -36.10 -14.75
N HIS A 259 -5.73 -36.89 -13.70
CA HIS A 259 -5.67 -38.36 -13.81
C HIS A 259 -6.65 -38.89 -14.86
N ARG A 260 -7.81 -38.29 -15.00
CA ARG A 260 -8.81 -38.65 -16.02
C ARG A 260 -8.48 -38.17 -17.43
N GLY A 261 -7.48 -37.31 -17.58
CA GLY A 261 -7.04 -36.75 -18.87
C GLY A 261 -7.87 -35.53 -19.31
N GLU A 262 -8.54 -34.84 -18.42
CA GLU A 262 -9.31 -33.62 -18.75
C GLU A 262 -8.41 -32.43 -19.12
N TYR A 263 -7.16 -32.43 -18.63
CA TYR A 263 -6.17 -31.36 -18.86
C TYR A 263 -4.90 -31.84 -19.57
N GLY A 264 -4.85 -33.10 -20.06
CA GLY A 264 -3.67 -33.66 -20.68
C GLY A 264 -3.81 -35.15 -21.02
N GLU A 265 -2.73 -35.90 -20.84
CA GLU A 265 -2.71 -37.35 -21.03
C GLU A 265 -3.32 -38.06 -19.79
N ALA A 266 -4.30 -38.96 -20.05
CA ALA A 266 -4.90 -39.70 -18.93
C ALA A 266 -3.87 -40.59 -18.22
N GLY A 267 -3.91 -40.64 -16.91
CA GLY A 267 -2.95 -41.35 -16.06
C GLY A 267 -1.68 -40.54 -15.75
N VAL A 268 -1.63 -39.26 -16.11
CA VAL A 268 -0.59 -38.31 -15.73
C VAL A 268 -1.20 -37.25 -14.81
N VAL A 269 -0.48 -36.89 -13.75
CA VAL A 269 -0.86 -35.83 -12.80
C VAL A 269 0.31 -34.89 -12.62
N ASN A 270 0.04 -33.64 -12.24
CA ASN A 270 1.08 -32.67 -11.91
C ASN A 270 1.08 -32.35 -10.40
N LEU A 271 2.10 -32.84 -9.69
CA LEU A 271 2.20 -32.67 -8.24
C LEU A 271 2.52 -31.22 -7.81
N ALA A 272 3.09 -30.40 -8.68
CA ALA A 272 3.29 -28.97 -8.39
C ALA A 272 1.95 -28.24 -8.23
N ARG A 273 0.92 -28.67 -8.94
CA ARG A 273 -0.44 -28.09 -8.83
C ARG A 273 -1.17 -28.48 -7.54
N LEU A 274 -0.72 -29.53 -6.86
CA LEU A 274 -1.20 -29.89 -5.52
C LEU A 274 -0.69 -28.90 -4.45
N MET A 275 0.43 -28.21 -4.73
CA MET A 275 0.92 -27.14 -3.85
C MET A 275 0.03 -25.88 -3.90
N ALA A 276 -0.73 -25.72 -4.98
CA ALA A 276 -1.65 -24.60 -5.11
C ALA A 276 -2.85 -24.76 -4.14
N GLY A 277 -3.00 -23.81 -3.21
CA GLY A 277 -4.00 -23.85 -2.14
C GLY A 277 -3.57 -24.62 -0.90
N SER A 278 -2.33 -25.11 -0.82
CA SER A 278 -1.84 -25.82 0.35
C SER A 278 -1.43 -24.92 1.53
N GLU A 279 -1.34 -23.60 1.33
CA GLU A 279 -1.01 -22.59 2.35
C GLU A 279 0.27 -22.92 3.13
N GLY A 280 1.25 -23.56 2.46
CA GLY A 280 2.50 -23.97 3.09
C GLY A 280 2.37 -25.12 4.09
N THR A 281 1.22 -25.79 4.15
CA THR A 281 0.99 -26.92 5.07
C THR A 281 1.56 -28.25 4.58
N LEU A 282 1.77 -28.41 3.25
CA LEU A 282 2.31 -29.63 2.66
C LEU A 282 3.82 -29.58 2.45
N ALA A 283 4.32 -28.50 1.87
CA ALA A 283 5.74 -28.27 1.62
C ALA A 283 6.02 -26.77 1.46
N THR A 284 7.30 -26.37 1.56
CA THR A 284 7.73 -25.01 1.22
C THR A 284 8.18 -24.98 -0.24
N VAL A 285 7.52 -24.18 -1.07
CA VAL A 285 7.93 -23.89 -2.44
C VAL A 285 9.09 -22.90 -2.41
N THR A 286 10.20 -23.22 -3.06
CA THR A 286 11.39 -22.34 -3.15
C THR A 286 11.56 -21.75 -4.53
N GLU A 287 11.26 -22.51 -5.60
CA GLU A 287 11.25 -22.03 -6.98
C GLU A 287 10.05 -22.62 -7.73
N ALA A 288 9.57 -21.91 -8.74
CA ALA A 288 8.50 -22.41 -9.63
C ALA A 288 8.77 -22.07 -11.08
N THR A 289 8.40 -22.99 -11.99
CA THR A 289 8.23 -22.70 -13.42
C THR A 289 6.76 -22.46 -13.68
N VAL A 290 6.42 -21.28 -14.19
CA VAL A 290 5.05 -20.89 -14.49
C VAL A 290 4.85 -20.63 -15.97
N SER A 291 3.67 -20.99 -16.49
CA SER A 291 3.26 -20.64 -17.85
C SER A 291 2.67 -19.25 -17.92
N LEU A 292 2.83 -18.61 -19.08
CA LEU A 292 2.47 -17.23 -19.38
C LEU A 292 1.42 -17.15 -20.47
N VAL A 293 0.69 -16.04 -20.51
CA VAL A 293 -0.32 -15.76 -21.54
C VAL A 293 0.00 -14.47 -22.28
N GLU A 294 -0.52 -14.33 -23.51
CA GLU A 294 -0.40 -13.10 -24.27
C GLU A 294 -1.18 -11.96 -23.62
N ILE A 295 -0.62 -10.75 -23.62
CA ILE A 295 -1.30 -9.54 -23.17
C ILE A 295 -2.41 -9.21 -24.19
N PRO A 296 -3.66 -8.94 -23.74
CA PRO A 296 -4.76 -8.58 -24.63
C PRO A 296 -4.46 -7.36 -25.50
N HIS A 297 -4.84 -7.40 -26.79
CA HIS A 297 -4.57 -6.31 -27.73
C HIS A 297 -5.27 -5.00 -27.33
N THR A 298 -6.53 -5.08 -26.90
CA THR A 298 -7.30 -3.93 -26.40
C THR A 298 -8.41 -4.38 -25.47
N LYS A 299 -8.99 -3.42 -24.76
CA LYS A 299 -10.06 -3.60 -23.80
C LYS A 299 -11.18 -2.60 -24.04
N ALA A 300 -12.41 -2.95 -23.68
CA ALA A 300 -13.57 -2.06 -23.66
C ALA A 300 -14.37 -2.31 -22.39
N VAL A 301 -14.91 -1.26 -21.79
CA VAL A 301 -15.62 -1.32 -20.50
C VAL A 301 -16.99 -0.67 -20.64
N ALA A 302 -18.01 -1.32 -20.05
CA ALA A 302 -19.30 -0.74 -19.76
C ALA A 302 -19.53 -0.70 -18.26
N LEU A 303 -20.07 0.42 -17.76
CA LEU A 303 -20.55 0.56 -16.39
C LEU A 303 -22.08 0.63 -16.45
N LEU A 304 -22.75 -0.41 -15.97
CA LEU A 304 -24.22 -0.51 -15.92
C LEU A 304 -24.70 -0.05 -14.55
N THR A 305 -25.77 0.73 -14.46
CA THR A 305 -26.33 1.24 -13.21
C THR A 305 -27.67 0.63 -12.88
N TYR A 306 -27.95 0.43 -11.59
CA TYR A 306 -29.16 -0.19 -11.06
C TYR A 306 -29.72 0.62 -9.88
N ASP A 307 -31.03 0.57 -9.70
CA ASP A 307 -31.75 1.19 -8.58
C ASP A 307 -31.73 0.29 -7.32
N ASP A 308 -31.36 -0.99 -7.47
CA ASP A 308 -31.36 -2.01 -6.40
C ASP A 308 -30.24 -3.01 -6.62
N LEU A 309 -29.59 -3.45 -5.55
CA LEU A 309 -28.49 -4.42 -5.61
C LEU A 309 -28.93 -5.79 -6.12
N LEU A 310 -30.15 -6.24 -5.77
CA LEU A 310 -30.65 -7.54 -6.23
C LEU A 310 -30.91 -7.54 -7.75
N ASP A 311 -31.33 -6.41 -8.33
CA ASP A 311 -31.44 -6.25 -9.78
C ASP A 311 -30.09 -6.40 -10.47
N ALA A 312 -29.01 -5.89 -9.86
CA ALA A 312 -27.65 -6.08 -10.37
C ALA A 312 -27.23 -7.56 -10.28
N MET A 313 -27.51 -8.23 -9.17
CA MET A 313 -27.21 -9.67 -9.00
C MET A 313 -27.98 -10.55 -9.99
N GLU A 314 -29.27 -10.25 -10.26
CA GLU A 314 -30.07 -10.98 -11.25
C GLU A 314 -29.57 -10.78 -12.69
N ASP A 315 -28.80 -9.68 -12.94
CA ASP A 315 -28.27 -9.36 -14.27
C ASP A 315 -26.93 -10.01 -14.56
N VAL A 316 -26.22 -10.56 -13.55
CA VAL A 316 -24.90 -11.16 -13.72
C VAL A 316 -24.95 -12.36 -14.69
N ALA A 317 -25.82 -13.34 -14.45
CA ALA A 317 -25.89 -14.54 -15.30
C ALA A 317 -26.25 -14.24 -16.76
N PRO A 318 -27.20 -13.30 -17.10
CA PRO A 318 -27.39 -12.85 -18.45
C PRO A 318 -26.17 -12.16 -19.09
N ILE A 319 -25.42 -11.36 -18.33
CA ILE A 319 -24.22 -10.68 -18.81
C ILE A 319 -23.13 -11.67 -19.21
N LEU A 320 -23.00 -12.79 -18.48
CA LEU A 320 -22.02 -13.83 -18.80
C LEU A 320 -22.23 -14.47 -20.19
N ALA A 321 -23.43 -14.43 -20.75
CA ALA A 321 -23.70 -14.90 -22.12
C ALA A 321 -22.99 -14.06 -23.21
N HIS A 322 -22.50 -12.85 -22.87
CA HIS A 322 -21.72 -11.98 -23.75
C HIS A 322 -20.20 -12.26 -23.71
N ASP A 323 -19.72 -13.28 -23.00
CA ASP A 323 -18.30 -13.67 -22.84
C ASP A 323 -17.40 -12.50 -22.36
N PRO A 324 -17.75 -11.81 -21.22
CA PRO A 324 -16.91 -10.78 -20.66
C PRO A 324 -15.62 -11.34 -20.06
N ALA A 325 -14.59 -10.50 -19.95
CA ALA A 325 -13.34 -10.81 -19.25
C ALA A 325 -13.45 -10.59 -17.74
N ALA A 326 -14.29 -9.62 -17.31
CA ALA A 326 -14.61 -9.37 -15.91
C ALA A 326 -16.03 -8.81 -15.78
N VAL A 327 -16.69 -9.10 -14.64
CA VAL A 327 -17.95 -8.49 -14.19
C VAL A 327 -17.81 -8.21 -12.70
N GLU A 328 -17.80 -6.93 -12.33
CA GLU A 328 -17.52 -6.45 -10.98
C GLU A 328 -18.70 -5.65 -10.43
N VAL A 329 -19.11 -5.85 -9.18
CA VAL A 329 -20.17 -5.08 -8.53
C VAL A 329 -19.64 -4.11 -7.49
N MET A 330 -20.32 -2.99 -7.33
CA MET A 330 -20.15 -2.02 -6.23
C MET A 330 -21.54 -1.57 -5.78
N ASP A 331 -21.79 -1.58 -4.45
CA ASP A 331 -23.05 -1.21 -3.84
C ASP A 331 -23.11 0.28 -3.45
N ASP A 332 -24.25 0.72 -2.89
CA ASP A 332 -24.49 2.09 -2.45
C ASP A 332 -23.60 2.50 -1.28
N VAL A 333 -23.24 1.60 -0.39
CA VAL A 333 -22.32 1.89 0.73
C VAL A 333 -20.95 2.27 0.20
N LEU A 334 -20.38 1.46 -0.72
CA LEU A 334 -19.09 1.76 -1.33
C LEU A 334 -19.15 3.02 -2.20
N LEU A 335 -20.21 3.20 -2.99
CA LEU A 335 -20.41 4.40 -3.82
C LEU A 335 -20.51 5.66 -2.95
N GLY A 336 -21.20 5.59 -1.80
CA GLY A 336 -21.28 6.68 -0.83
C GLY A 336 -19.91 7.07 -0.28
N LEU A 337 -19.16 6.10 0.22
CA LEU A 337 -17.79 6.32 0.73
C LEU A 337 -16.83 6.85 -0.37
N ALA A 338 -16.99 6.39 -1.61
CA ALA A 338 -16.22 6.89 -2.75
C ALA A 338 -16.59 8.34 -3.10
N ALA A 339 -17.85 8.73 -2.96
CA ALA A 339 -18.29 10.10 -3.17
C ALA A 339 -17.68 11.09 -2.17
N ASP A 340 -17.45 10.66 -0.94
CA ASP A 340 -16.80 11.44 0.12
C ASP A 340 -15.27 11.53 -0.05
N THR A 341 -14.71 10.71 -0.96
CA THR A 341 -13.28 10.69 -1.25
C THR A 341 -12.97 11.61 -2.43
N PRO A 342 -12.18 12.70 -2.28
CA PRO A 342 -11.92 13.68 -3.35
C PRO A 342 -11.41 13.09 -4.66
N GLU A 343 -10.75 11.95 -4.62
CA GLU A 343 -10.21 11.26 -5.79
C GLU A 343 -11.28 10.63 -6.68
N PHE A 344 -12.42 10.22 -6.09
CA PHE A 344 -13.48 9.48 -6.78
C PHE A 344 -14.79 10.24 -6.90
N ALA A 345 -14.94 11.36 -6.19
CA ALA A 345 -16.16 12.19 -6.20
C ALA A 345 -16.61 12.56 -7.62
N ASP A 346 -15.67 12.88 -8.52
CA ASP A 346 -15.97 13.20 -9.92
C ASP A 346 -16.51 12.01 -10.71
N VAL A 347 -16.04 10.78 -10.43
CA VAL A 347 -16.52 9.56 -11.11
C VAL A 347 -17.91 9.20 -10.61
N VAL A 348 -18.11 9.22 -9.29
CA VAL A 348 -19.42 8.97 -8.67
C VAL A 348 -20.42 10.04 -9.08
N GLY A 349 -20.01 11.32 -9.16
CA GLY A 349 -20.85 12.44 -9.60
C GLY A 349 -21.32 12.34 -11.06
N MET A 350 -20.75 11.45 -11.89
CA MET A 350 -21.23 11.17 -13.23
C MET A 350 -22.39 10.16 -13.26
N LEU A 351 -22.60 9.40 -12.18
CA LEU A 351 -23.66 8.41 -12.09
C LEU A 351 -25.03 9.09 -12.03
N PRO A 352 -26.09 8.50 -12.61
CA PRO A 352 -27.46 9.00 -12.48
C PRO A 352 -27.89 9.11 -11.03
N GLU A 353 -28.68 10.13 -10.71
CA GLU A 353 -29.27 10.29 -9.37
C GLU A 353 -30.14 9.07 -9.01
N GLY A 354 -29.93 8.51 -7.82
CA GLY A 354 -30.64 7.33 -7.34
C GLY A 354 -30.01 5.99 -7.73
N THR A 355 -28.79 5.99 -8.30
CA THR A 355 -28.05 4.76 -8.50
C THR A 355 -27.71 4.12 -7.15
N SER A 356 -28.18 2.89 -6.93
CA SER A 356 -27.88 2.09 -5.73
C SER A 356 -26.70 1.16 -5.95
N SER A 357 -26.53 0.62 -7.16
CA SER A 357 -25.42 -0.27 -7.45
C SER A 357 -24.98 -0.18 -8.91
N VAL A 358 -23.75 -0.63 -9.17
CA VAL A 358 -23.18 -0.65 -10.51
C VAL A 358 -22.54 -1.99 -10.83
N LEU A 359 -22.61 -2.43 -12.09
CA LEU A 359 -21.80 -3.51 -12.63
C LEU A 359 -20.79 -2.95 -13.64
N LEU A 360 -19.51 -3.15 -13.38
CA LEU A 360 -18.42 -2.89 -14.32
C LEU A 360 -18.18 -4.15 -15.14
N VAL A 361 -18.36 -4.07 -16.46
CA VAL A 361 -18.20 -5.20 -17.39
C VAL A 361 -17.08 -4.89 -18.34
N GLU A 362 -16.00 -5.70 -18.32
CA GLU A 362 -14.85 -5.56 -19.22
C GLU A 362 -14.84 -6.65 -20.29
N PHE A 363 -14.51 -6.26 -21.51
CA PHE A 363 -14.28 -7.16 -22.65
C PHE A 363 -12.84 -7.04 -23.14
N TYR A 364 -12.20 -8.18 -23.45
CA TYR A 364 -11.03 -8.23 -24.30
C TYR A 364 -11.45 -8.23 -25.76
N ALA A 365 -10.72 -7.52 -26.60
CA ALA A 365 -11.08 -7.33 -28.01
C ALA A 365 -9.84 -7.37 -28.92
N GLU A 366 -10.06 -7.77 -30.18
CA GLU A 366 -9.02 -7.79 -31.22
C GLU A 366 -8.64 -6.38 -31.71
N GLY A 367 -9.48 -5.37 -31.41
CA GLY A 367 -9.30 -3.97 -31.77
C GLY A 367 -10.47 -3.11 -31.29
N ASP A 368 -10.31 -1.78 -31.37
CA ASP A 368 -11.28 -0.81 -30.83
C ASP A 368 -12.69 -0.97 -31.42
N ALA A 369 -12.80 -1.36 -32.70
CA ALA A 369 -14.11 -1.55 -33.35
C ALA A 369 -14.85 -2.78 -32.78
N ASP A 370 -14.12 -3.87 -32.51
CA ASP A 370 -14.63 -5.08 -31.89
C ASP A 370 -15.06 -4.80 -30.45
N GLY A 371 -14.22 -4.10 -29.67
CA GLY A 371 -14.54 -3.71 -28.31
C GLY A 371 -15.80 -2.84 -28.21
N LYS A 372 -15.94 -1.84 -29.08
CA LYS A 372 -17.15 -1.00 -29.16
C LYS A 372 -18.40 -1.80 -29.54
N GLN A 373 -18.28 -2.78 -30.41
CA GLN A 373 -19.40 -3.63 -30.79
C GLN A 373 -19.85 -4.51 -29.62
N LYS A 374 -18.92 -5.15 -28.90
CA LYS A 374 -19.24 -5.97 -27.72
C LYS A 374 -19.97 -5.18 -26.64
N VAL A 375 -19.48 -3.96 -26.33
CA VAL A 375 -20.14 -3.05 -25.39
C VAL A 375 -21.53 -2.66 -25.89
N ALA A 376 -21.68 -2.28 -27.19
CA ALA A 376 -22.97 -1.90 -27.73
C ALA A 376 -24.00 -3.04 -27.72
N ASP A 377 -23.57 -4.28 -27.99
CA ASP A 377 -24.43 -5.47 -27.94
C ASP A 377 -24.90 -5.73 -26.49
N LEU A 378 -24.00 -5.63 -25.49
CA LEU A 378 -24.34 -5.73 -24.07
C LEU A 378 -25.37 -4.65 -23.66
N VAL A 379 -25.10 -3.39 -23.98
CA VAL A 379 -25.96 -2.25 -23.62
C VAL A 379 -27.34 -2.38 -24.29
N ALA A 380 -27.41 -2.77 -25.56
CA ALA A 380 -28.66 -3.01 -26.25
C ALA A 380 -29.51 -4.15 -25.66
N ASP A 381 -28.82 -5.16 -25.09
CA ASP A 381 -29.49 -6.29 -24.45
C ASP A 381 -29.95 -5.98 -23.03
N ARG A 382 -29.12 -5.30 -22.20
CA ARG A 382 -29.35 -5.20 -20.76
C ARG A 382 -29.98 -3.88 -20.28
N VAL A 383 -29.85 -2.78 -21.03
CA VAL A 383 -30.43 -1.48 -20.64
C VAL A 383 -31.87 -1.37 -21.13
N GLY A 384 -32.83 -1.19 -20.20
CA GLY A 384 -34.23 -0.99 -20.49
C GLY A 384 -34.55 0.48 -20.79
N ALA A 385 -35.54 0.74 -21.68
CA ALA A 385 -36.10 2.07 -21.80
C ALA A 385 -36.91 2.41 -20.51
N THR A 386 -36.81 3.62 -20.01
CA THR A 386 -37.40 4.08 -18.74
C THR A 386 -38.94 3.88 -18.63
N ASP A 387 -39.63 3.57 -19.75
CA ASP A 387 -41.09 3.35 -19.80
C ASP A 387 -41.50 1.86 -19.70
N ASP A 388 -40.60 0.91 -19.76
CA ASP A 388 -40.90 -0.54 -19.82
C ASP A 388 -40.79 -1.28 -18.46
N ARG A 389 -40.73 -0.57 -17.33
CA ARG A 389 -40.67 -1.24 -16.02
C ARG A 389 -42.00 -1.94 -15.67
N PRO A 390 -41.99 -3.25 -15.37
CA PRO A 390 -43.14 -3.88 -14.74
C PRO A 390 -43.35 -3.31 -13.32
N ARG A 391 -44.51 -2.73 -13.06
CA ARG A 391 -44.93 -2.42 -11.69
C ARG A 391 -45.06 -3.71 -10.88
N PRO A 392 -44.72 -3.73 -9.59
CA PRO A 392 -44.89 -4.90 -8.77
C PRO A 392 -46.39 -5.25 -8.72
N GLU A 393 -46.77 -6.31 -9.39
CA GLU A 393 -48.11 -6.93 -9.23
C GLU A 393 -47.99 -8.05 -8.20
N THR A 394 -48.78 -7.96 -7.20
CA THR A 394 -49.04 -8.94 -6.15
C THR A 394 -49.33 -10.33 -6.76
N GLU A 395 -48.61 -11.31 -6.25
CA GLU A 395 -48.86 -12.75 -6.22
C GLU A 395 -49.69 -13.41 -7.37
N SER A 396 -49.00 -14.11 -8.28
CA SER A 396 -49.51 -15.32 -8.92
C SER A 396 -48.38 -16.18 -9.47
N HIS A 397 -48.27 -17.40 -9.01
CA HIS A 397 -47.33 -18.41 -9.45
C HIS A 397 -47.46 -18.71 -10.94
N PRO A 398 -46.34 -18.77 -11.72
CA PRO A 398 -46.41 -19.34 -13.06
C PRO A 398 -45.92 -20.81 -13.06
N SER A 399 -46.59 -21.60 -13.88
CA SER A 399 -46.31 -22.98 -14.21
C SER A 399 -45.09 -23.16 -15.12
N GLU A 400 -44.42 -24.32 -14.91
CA GLU A 400 -43.26 -24.85 -15.63
C GLU A 400 -43.28 -24.71 -17.17
N GLY A 401 -42.20 -24.18 -17.72
CA GLY A 401 -41.89 -24.24 -19.14
C GLY A 401 -40.55 -23.62 -19.43
N ALA A 402 -39.63 -24.33 -20.09
CA ALA A 402 -38.27 -23.89 -20.39
C ALA A 402 -38.25 -22.48 -21.00
N ALA A 403 -37.60 -21.55 -20.33
CA ALA A 403 -37.49 -20.16 -20.78
C ALA A 403 -36.37 -20.03 -21.84
N ASP A 404 -36.72 -19.37 -22.93
CA ASP A 404 -35.79 -18.94 -23.98
C ASP A 404 -34.91 -17.81 -23.40
N VAL A 405 -33.59 -17.95 -23.46
CA VAL A 405 -32.59 -17.05 -22.87
C VAL A 405 -32.71 -15.60 -23.35
N THR A 406 -33.45 -15.37 -24.43
CA THR A 406 -33.67 -14.03 -25.05
C THR A 406 -34.82 -13.23 -24.43
N SER A 407 -35.46 -13.68 -23.33
CA SER A 407 -36.68 -13.06 -22.79
C SER A 407 -36.51 -12.57 -21.32
N GLN A 408 -35.29 -12.50 -20.80
CA GLN A 408 -35.10 -12.01 -19.43
C GLN A 408 -35.34 -10.48 -19.33
N PRO A 409 -35.91 -9.97 -18.21
CA PRO A 409 -36.18 -8.57 -18.04
C PRO A 409 -34.89 -7.74 -18.07
N ARG A 410 -34.92 -6.59 -18.74
CA ARG A 410 -33.84 -5.62 -18.73
C ARG A 410 -33.86 -4.90 -17.41
N ARG A 411 -32.75 -5.01 -16.63
CA ARG A 411 -32.64 -4.52 -15.27
C ARG A 411 -31.84 -3.24 -15.17
N ALA A 412 -30.78 -3.08 -15.97
CA ALA A 412 -29.97 -1.90 -15.96
C ALA A 412 -30.74 -0.65 -16.37
N VAL A 413 -30.60 0.43 -15.61
CA VAL A 413 -31.27 1.71 -15.82
C VAL A 413 -30.52 2.56 -16.83
N HIS A 414 -29.19 2.58 -16.76
CA HIS A 414 -28.32 3.37 -17.62
C HIS A 414 -27.01 2.63 -17.85
N ALA A 415 -26.27 3.04 -18.87
CA ALA A 415 -24.91 2.57 -19.12
C ALA A 415 -23.98 3.73 -19.44
N MET A 416 -22.75 3.64 -18.95
CA MET A 416 -21.61 4.48 -19.33
C MET A 416 -20.60 3.61 -20.03
N GLU A 417 -20.03 4.09 -21.15
CA GLU A 417 -19.09 3.34 -21.96
C GLU A 417 -17.69 3.96 -21.88
N ALA A 418 -16.66 3.15 -21.68
CA ALA A 418 -15.26 3.57 -21.66
C ALA A 418 -14.46 2.84 -22.75
N HIS A 419 -14.06 3.58 -23.77
CA HIS A 419 -13.33 3.06 -24.91
C HIS A 419 -11.87 3.54 -25.01
N ASP A 420 -11.50 4.61 -24.30
CA ASP A 420 -10.12 5.04 -24.16
C ASP A 420 -9.52 4.57 -22.83
N ALA A 421 -8.20 4.55 -22.75
CA ALA A 421 -7.47 4.03 -21.58
C ALA A 421 -7.78 4.85 -20.31
N GLU A 422 -7.78 6.18 -20.41
CA GLU A 422 -7.97 7.07 -19.27
C GLU A 422 -9.34 6.86 -18.58
N GLN A 423 -10.43 6.74 -19.38
CA GLN A 423 -11.76 6.47 -18.84
C GLN A 423 -11.83 5.07 -18.19
N ARG A 424 -11.25 4.04 -18.84
CA ARG A 424 -11.21 2.69 -18.27
C ARG A 424 -10.46 2.66 -16.95
N ASP A 425 -9.31 3.32 -16.89
CA ASP A 425 -8.47 3.37 -15.68
C ASP A 425 -9.18 4.06 -14.53
N ARG A 426 -9.96 5.12 -14.78
CA ARG A 426 -10.79 5.79 -13.76
C ARG A 426 -11.83 4.84 -13.16
N PHE A 427 -12.55 4.06 -13.96
CA PHE A 427 -13.53 3.09 -13.46
C PHE A 427 -12.86 1.96 -12.68
N TRP A 428 -11.75 1.41 -13.18
CA TRP A 428 -10.99 0.38 -12.50
C TRP A 428 -10.36 0.89 -11.20
N LYS A 429 -9.87 2.13 -11.19
CA LYS A 429 -9.28 2.73 -9.99
C LYS A 429 -10.31 2.83 -8.87
N MET A 430 -11.53 3.30 -9.18
CA MET A 430 -12.64 3.33 -8.22
C MET A 430 -12.92 1.92 -7.67
N ARG A 431 -13.02 0.90 -8.55
CA ARG A 431 -13.27 -0.49 -8.11
C ARG A 431 -12.14 -1.05 -7.23
N LYS A 432 -10.89 -0.82 -7.62
CA LYS A 432 -9.71 -1.30 -6.86
C LYS A 432 -9.54 -0.61 -5.51
N SER A 433 -10.03 0.60 -5.35
CA SER A 433 -9.94 1.36 -4.11
C SER A 433 -11.02 0.99 -3.08
N GLY A 434 -11.96 0.11 -3.43
CA GLY A 434 -13.05 -0.29 -2.54
C GLY A 434 -12.58 -0.82 -1.20
N LEU A 435 -11.69 -1.81 -1.18
CA LEU A 435 -11.15 -2.36 0.06
C LEU A 435 -10.41 -1.31 0.91
N PRO A 436 -9.46 -0.53 0.37
CA PRO A 436 -8.82 0.53 1.13
C PRO A 436 -9.77 1.53 1.78
N ILE A 437 -10.79 1.98 1.04
CA ILE A 437 -11.80 2.91 1.56
C ILE A 437 -12.56 2.30 2.74
N LEU A 438 -12.97 1.04 2.64
CA LEU A 438 -13.67 0.33 3.72
C LEU A 438 -12.83 0.16 4.97
N LEU A 439 -11.53 -0.06 4.80
CA LEU A 439 -10.57 -0.25 5.90
C LEU A 439 -10.03 1.07 6.48
N SER A 440 -10.42 2.22 5.95
CA SER A 440 -9.99 3.53 6.46
C SER A 440 -10.80 4.04 7.68
N ARG A 441 -11.75 3.25 8.20
CA ARG A 441 -12.54 3.62 9.38
C ARG A 441 -11.68 3.68 10.64
N THR A 442 -11.84 4.74 11.41
CA THR A 442 -11.12 4.97 12.68
C THR A 442 -11.95 4.62 13.93
N THR A 443 -13.22 4.21 13.75
CA THR A 443 -14.07 3.65 14.82
C THR A 443 -13.61 2.26 15.26
N ASP A 444 -14.12 1.75 16.38
CA ASP A 444 -13.86 0.37 16.82
C ASP A 444 -14.56 -0.66 15.93
N GLU A 445 -15.77 -0.33 15.41
CA GLU A 445 -16.39 -1.17 14.40
C GLU A 445 -15.63 -1.07 13.06
N LYS A 446 -15.22 -2.20 12.53
CA LYS A 446 -14.49 -2.35 11.28
C LYS A 446 -15.22 -3.28 10.30
N HIS A 447 -15.02 -3.10 9.02
CA HIS A 447 -15.44 -4.06 7.99
C HIS A 447 -14.47 -5.25 7.96
N ILE A 448 -14.73 -6.26 8.81
CA ILE A 448 -13.82 -7.39 9.04
C ILE A 448 -13.87 -8.41 7.89
N SER A 449 -12.68 -8.94 7.56
CA SER A 449 -12.50 -10.01 6.59
C SER A 449 -12.56 -11.38 7.29
N PHE A 450 -13.67 -12.11 7.18
CA PHE A 450 -13.79 -13.47 7.74
C PHE A 450 -14.58 -14.41 6.83
N ILE A 451 -15.75 -13.98 6.31
CA ILE A 451 -16.62 -14.78 5.44
C ILE A 451 -16.88 -14.10 4.08
N GLU A 452 -16.13 -13.07 3.77
CA GLU A 452 -16.34 -12.19 2.64
C GLU A 452 -15.99 -12.80 1.27
N ASP A 453 -15.38 -13.99 1.23
CA ASP A 453 -14.80 -14.58 0.02
C ASP A 453 -15.58 -15.80 -0.51
N CYS A 454 -16.82 -15.97 -0.06
CA CYS A 454 -17.64 -17.09 -0.54
C CYS A 454 -17.92 -16.97 -2.05
N ALA A 455 -17.79 -18.09 -2.72
CA ALA A 455 -18.09 -18.20 -4.14
C ALA A 455 -19.40 -18.97 -4.34
N ILE A 456 -20.33 -18.40 -5.14
CA ILE A 456 -21.68 -18.93 -5.38
C ILE A 456 -21.89 -19.05 -6.90
N PRO A 457 -22.53 -20.13 -7.41
CA PRO A 457 -22.90 -20.17 -8.82
C PRO A 457 -23.68 -18.92 -9.22
N PRO A 458 -23.32 -18.23 -10.34
CA PRO A 458 -23.88 -16.92 -10.67
C PRO A 458 -25.41 -16.86 -10.74
N GLU A 459 -26.08 -17.96 -11.08
CA GLU A 459 -27.52 -18.07 -11.10
C GLU A 459 -28.17 -18.03 -9.70
N HIS A 460 -27.41 -18.29 -8.64
CA HIS A 460 -27.87 -18.28 -7.25
C HIS A 460 -27.48 -16.99 -6.50
N LEU A 461 -26.73 -16.10 -7.12
CA LEU A 461 -26.30 -14.82 -6.48
C LEU A 461 -27.48 -14.02 -5.88
N PRO A 462 -28.64 -13.87 -6.55
CA PRO A 462 -29.73 -13.10 -5.97
C PRO A 462 -30.35 -13.75 -4.72
N GLU A 463 -30.43 -15.08 -4.69
CA GLU A 463 -30.93 -15.83 -3.53
C GLU A 463 -29.96 -15.69 -2.36
N TYR A 464 -28.68 -15.93 -2.60
CA TYR A 464 -27.62 -15.81 -1.59
C TYR A 464 -27.51 -14.39 -1.01
N THR A 465 -27.55 -13.37 -1.87
CA THR A 465 -27.46 -11.96 -1.42
C THR A 465 -28.62 -11.60 -0.51
N ARG A 466 -29.84 -12.03 -0.84
CA ARG A 466 -31.03 -11.78 0.00
C ARG A 466 -30.93 -12.48 1.35
N GLU A 467 -30.54 -13.76 1.36
CA GLU A 467 -30.38 -14.54 2.59
C GLU A 467 -29.26 -13.98 3.48
N PHE A 468 -28.16 -13.51 2.86
CA PHE A 468 -27.09 -12.87 3.60
C PHE A 468 -27.55 -11.57 4.25
N GLN A 469 -28.31 -10.73 3.54
CA GLN A 469 -28.90 -9.51 4.10
C GLN A 469 -29.82 -9.81 5.29
N GLU A 470 -30.66 -10.85 5.21
CA GLU A 470 -31.49 -11.31 6.32
C GLU A 470 -30.67 -11.78 7.53
N ILE A 471 -29.56 -12.50 7.31
CA ILE A 471 -28.64 -12.93 8.37
C ILE A 471 -27.99 -11.71 9.07
N LEU A 472 -27.57 -10.69 8.30
CA LEU A 472 -27.02 -9.45 8.88
C LEU A 472 -28.05 -8.69 9.71
N GLU A 473 -29.30 -8.54 9.21
CA GLU A 473 -30.39 -7.88 9.95
C GLU A 473 -30.70 -8.59 11.27
N ASP A 474 -30.73 -9.94 11.27
CA ASP A 474 -30.95 -10.73 12.47
C ASP A 474 -29.85 -10.53 13.53
N ASN A 475 -28.62 -10.26 13.09
CA ASN A 475 -27.46 -9.98 13.96
C ASN A 475 -27.27 -8.48 14.26
N GLY A 476 -28.17 -7.61 13.79
CA GLY A 476 -28.16 -6.18 14.10
C GLY A 476 -27.03 -5.39 13.42
N THR A 477 -26.41 -5.94 12.36
CA THR A 477 -25.33 -5.31 11.62
C THR A 477 -25.69 -5.14 10.12
N PHE A 478 -24.77 -4.54 9.36
CA PHE A 478 -24.85 -4.44 7.91
C PHE A 478 -23.49 -4.71 7.28
N ALA A 479 -23.46 -4.87 5.95
CA ALA A 479 -22.24 -5.12 5.21
C ALA A 479 -22.18 -4.30 3.93
N THR A 480 -20.99 -4.16 3.37
CA THR A 480 -20.75 -3.67 2.01
C THR A 480 -20.63 -4.86 1.06
N PHE A 481 -21.26 -4.73 -0.10
CA PHE A 481 -21.24 -5.73 -1.17
C PHE A 481 -20.42 -5.22 -2.35
N TYR A 482 -19.18 -5.65 -2.44
CA TYR A 482 -18.39 -5.47 -3.65
C TYR A 482 -17.80 -6.82 -4.06
N ALA A 483 -17.63 -7.07 -5.37
CA ALA A 483 -17.41 -8.46 -5.77
C ALA A 483 -16.83 -8.62 -7.17
N HIS A 484 -16.19 -9.78 -7.36
CA HIS A 484 -16.01 -10.41 -8.66
C HIS A 484 -17.28 -11.18 -9.02
N ALA A 485 -18.33 -10.47 -9.41
CA ALA A 485 -19.65 -11.05 -9.61
C ALA A 485 -19.70 -12.08 -10.75
N GLY A 486 -18.87 -11.90 -11.79
CA GLY A 486 -18.81 -12.82 -12.92
C GLY A 486 -18.48 -14.27 -12.55
N PRO A 487 -17.42 -14.54 -11.80
CA PRO A 487 -17.13 -15.90 -11.29
C PRO A 487 -17.92 -16.27 -10.03
N GLY A 488 -18.78 -15.38 -9.52
CA GLY A 488 -19.63 -15.64 -8.36
C GLY A 488 -18.99 -15.36 -7.01
N VAL A 489 -17.84 -14.69 -6.92
CA VAL A 489 -17.16 -14.37 -5.63
C VAL A 489 -17.65 -13.04 -5.11
N LEU A 490 -18.25 -13.02 -3.93
CA LEU A 490 -18.78 -11.81 -3.28
C LEU A 490 -17.93 -11.44 -2.08
N HIS A 491 -17.33 -10.24 -2.11
CA HIS A 491 -16.63 -9.68 -0.95
C HIS A 491 -17.61 -8.92 -0.05
N ILE A 492 -18.34 -9.67 0.79
CA ILE A 492 -19.30 -9.11 1.73
C ILE A 492 -18.61 -8.91 3.06
N ARG A 493 -18.48 -7.68 3.53
CA ARG A 493 -17.75 -7.32 4.73
C ARG A 493 -18.69 -6.77 5.81
N PRO A 494 -19.11 -7.60 6.77
CA PRO A 494 -19.91 -7.15 7.90
C PRO A 494 -19.15 -6.15 8.77
N LEU A 495 -19.89 -5.21 9.36
CA LEU A 495 -19.36 -4.24 10.32
C LEU A 495 -19.39 -4.86 11.71
N ILE A 496 -18.22 -5.12 12.30
CA ILE A 496 -18.03 -5.85 13.56
C ILE A 496 -17.04 -5.10 14.45
N ASN A 497 -17.31 -5.05 15.77
CA ASN A 497 -16.37 -4.63 16.79
C ASN A 497 -15.78 -5.85 17.50
N THR A 498 -14.59 -6.29 17.07
CA THR A 498 -13.96 -7.49 17.65
C THR A 498 -13.48 -7.31 19.09
N LYS A 499 -13.47 -6.08 19.63
CA LYS A 499 -13.21 -5.79 21.05
C LYS A 499 -14.38 -6.15 21.95
N GLU A 500 -15.59 -6.36 21.39
CA GLU A 500 -16.81 -6.69 22.12
C GLU A 500 -17.17 -8.17 21.92
N VAL A 501 -17.34 -8.89 23.05
CA VAL A 501 -17.63 -10.34 23.02
C VAL A 501 -18.92 -10.66 22.27
N ASP A 502 -19.98 -9.84 22.46
CA ASP A 502 -21.28 -10.05 21.81
C ASP A 502 -21.17 -9.92 20.29
N ASP A 503 -20.29 -9.03 19.76
CA ASP A 503 -20.05 -8.84 18.33
C ASP A 503 -19.22 -10.01 17.75
N VAL A 504 -18.27 -10.57 18.51
CA VAL A 504 -17.54 -11.78 18.11
C VAL A 504 -18.48 -12.98 18.04
N GLU A 505 -19.42 -13.13 19.00
CA GLU A 505 -20.46 -14.16 18.94
C GLU A 505 -21.35 -13.99 17.69
N ALA A 506 -21.74 -12.74 17.35
CA ALA A 506 -22.49 -12.41 16.13
C ALA A 506 -21.67 -12.75 14.86
N MET A 507 -20.36 -12.45 14.85
CA MET A 507 -19.46 -12.80 13.74
C MET A 507 -19.46 -14.31 13.47
N VAL A 508 -19.40 -15.14 14.51
CA VAL A 508 -19.44 -16.61 14.38
C VAL A 508 -20.82 -17.08 13.90
N ASP A 509 -21.94 -16.53 14.43
CA ASP A 509 -23.30 -16.88 13.96
C ASP A 509 -23.50 -16.53 12.48
N ILE A 510 -23.04 -15.36 12.06
CA ILE A 510 -23.07 -14.95 10.64
C ILE A 510 -22.31 -15.97 9.79
N ALA A 511 -21.09 -16.34 10.18
CA ALA A 511 -20.25 -17.27 9.41
C ALA A 511 -20.87 -18.68 9.35
N ASP A 512 -21.44 -19.17 10.44
CA ASP A 512 -22.08 -20.49 10.48
C ASP A 512 -23.31 -20.55 9.57
N ARG A 513 -24.19 -19.56 9.62
CA ARG A 513 -25.40 -19.48 8.79
C ARG A 513 -25.09 -19.24 7.32
N VAL A 514 -24.10 -18.37 7.03
CA VAL A 514 -23.66 -18.08 5.66
C VAL A 514 -23.06 -19.33 5.01
N THR A 515 -22.23 -20.08 5.73
CA THR A 515 -21.63 -21.32 5.20
C THR A 515 -22.68 -22.40 4.99
N ASP A 516 -23.77 -22.46 5.78
CA ASP A 516 -24.91 -23.32 5.48
C ASP A 516 -25.59 -22.98 4.13
N ALA A 517 -25.76 -21.68 3.84
CA ALA A 517 -26.30 -21.24 2.56
C ALA A 517 -25.33 -21.58 1.41
N VAL A 518 -24.02 -21.36 1.59
CA VAL A 518 -22.97 -21.69 0.61
C VAL A 518 -23.04 -23.18 0.21
N VAL A 519 -23.00 -24.08 1.19
CA VAL A 519 -23.05 -25.53 0.94
C VAL A 519 -24.35 -25.94 0.24
N ARG A 520 -25.48 -25.40 0.70
CA ARG A 520 -26.80 -25.67 0.11
C ARG A 520 -26.92 -25.23 -1.35
N LEU A 521 -26.27 -24.10 -1.71
CA LEU A 521 -26.28 -23.56 -3.07
C LEU A 521 -25.16 -24.11 -3.97
N GLY A 522 -24.36 -25.05 -3.50
CA GLY A 522 -23.27 -25.68 -4.25
C GLY A 522 -22.07 -24.73 -4.46
N GLY A 523 -21.86 -23.81 -3.52
CA GLY A 523 -20.77 -22.84 -3.54
C GLY A 523 -19.53 -23.30 -2.78
N SER A 524 -18.52 -22.42 -2.71
CA SER A 524 -17.27 -22.59 -1.95
C SER A 524 -17.16 -21.57 -0.84
N VAL A 525 -16.56 -21.93 0.29
CA VAL A 525 -16.32 -21.04 1.44
C VAL A 525 -15.24 -20.01 1.12
N SER A 526 -14.27 -20.35 0.29
CA SER A 526 -13.28 -19.40 -0.23
C SER A 526 -13.13 -19.50 -1.74
N GLY A 527 -13.25 -18.38 -2.42
CA GLY A 527 -13.06 -18.24 -3.87
C GLY A 527 -11.63 -17.89 -4.28
N GLU A 528 -10.88 -17.16 -3.41
CA GLU A 528 -9.52 -16.71 -3.73
C GLU A 528 -8.60 -16.42 -2.53
N HIS A 529 -9.14 -16.08 -1.33
CA HIS A 529 -8.33 -15.64 -0.19
C HIS A 529 -7.72 -16.81 0.60
N GLY A 530 -8.18 -18.04 0.39
CA GLY A 530 -7.76 -19.24 1.13
C GLY A 530 -8.51 -19.44 2.45
N ASP A 531 -8.12 -20.47 3.18
CA ASP A 531 -8.79 -20.88 4.43
C ASP A 531 -8.25 -20.13 5.66
N GLY A 532 -6.97 -20.28 5.94
CA GLY A 532 -6.30 -19.62 7.05
C GLY A 532 -6.99 -19.84 8.40
N HIS A 533 -6.80 -18.91 9.33
CA HIS A 533 -7.52 -18.87 10.60
C HIS A 533 -9.03 -18.62 10.40
N ALA A 534 -9.41 -17.86 9.39
CA ALA A 534 -10.79 -17.43 9.19
C ALA A 534 -11.74 -18.53 8.78
N ARG A 535 -11.28 -19.55 8.01
CA ARG A 535 -12.18 -20.46 7.29
C ARG A 535 -11.86 -21.93 7.44
N THR A 536 -10.69 -22.32 7.96
CA THR A 536 -10.30 -23.73 8.13
C THR A 536 -11.40 -24.57 8.82
N GLN A 537 -12.04 -24.06 9.87
CA GLN A 537 -13.10 -24.77 10.60
C GLN A 537 -14.32 -25.13 9.74
N TRP A 538 -14.57 -24.38 8.64
CA TRP A 538 -15.72 -24.57 7.76
C TRP A 538 -15.48 -25.63 6.66
N ASN A 539 -14.22 -26.04 6.42
CA ASN A 539 -13.89 -27.04 5.41
C ASN A 539 -14.55 -28.41 5.68
N ARG A 540 -14.64 -28.79 6.96
CA ARG A 540 -15.36 -30.03 7.32
C ARG A 540 -16.86 -29.98 7.00
N LYS A 541 -17.49 -28.78 7.10
CA LYS A 541 -18.90 -28.56 6.71
C LYS A 541 -19.03 -28.64 5.18
N LEU A 542 -18.09 -28.11 4.44
CA LEU A 542 -18.10 -28.09 2.97
C LEU A 542 -17.88 -29.49 2.37
N TYR A 543 -16.85 -30.19 2.84
CA TYR A 543 -16.39 -31.44 2.24
C TYR A 543 -16.89 -32.70 2.91
N GLY A 544 -17.49 -32.61 4.11
CA GLY A 544 -17.93 -33.75 4.90
C GLY A 544 -16.80 -34.49 5.62
N ASP A 545 -17.17 -35.50 6.44
CA ASP A 545 -16.22 -36.17 7.32
C ASP A 545 -15.20 -37.04 6.54
N GLU A 546 -15.56 -37.57 5.39
CA GLU A 546 -14.75 -38.50 4.60
C GLU A 546 -13.59 -37.76 3.91
N LEU A 547 -13.87 -36.76 3.10
CA LEU A 547 -12.80 -35.93 2.47
C LEU A 547 -11.99 -35.12 3.49
N TRP A 548 -12.64 -34.65 4.58
CA TRP A 548 -11.91 -34.02 5.69
C TRP A 548 -10.88 -34.98 6.28
N GLY A 549 -11.22 -36.29 6.41
CA GLY A 549 -10.28 -37.35 6.77
C GLY A 549 -9.13 -37.48 5.78
N SER A 550 -9.43 -37.45 4.48
CA SER A 550 -8.42 -37.55 3.41
C SER A 550 -7.49 -36.37 3.36
N PHE A 551 -7.96 -35.15 3.67
CA PHE A 551 -7.09 -33.97 3.81
C PHE A 551 -6.06 -34.16 4.95
N ARG A 552 -6.53 -34.69 6.10
CA ARG A 552 -5.66 -34.93 7.26
C ARG A 552 -4.67 -36.08 7.02
N ASP A 553 -5.06 -37.10 6.28
CA ASP A 553 -4.18 -38.19 5.88
C ASP A 553 -3.12 -37.71 4.90
N LEU A 554 -3.49 -36.90 3.90
CA LEU A 554 -2.56 -36.27 2.98
C LEU A 554 -1.57 -35.37 3.73
N LYS A 555 -2.06 -34.50 4.62
CA LYS A 555 -1.20 -33.66 5.47
C LYS A 555 -0.21 -34.52 6.25
N THR A 556 -0.67 -35.59 6.87
CA THR A 556 0.19 -36.52 7.64
C THR A 556 1.20 -37.28 6.79
N ALA A 557 0.89 -37.55 5.50
CA ALA A 557 1.84 -38.15 4.59
C ALA A 557 2.99 -37.22 4.25
N PHE A 558 2.71 -35.93 4.07
CA PHE A 558 3.71 -34.88 3.81
C PHE A 558 4.44 -34.43 5.07
N ASP A 559 3.74 -34.33 6.19
CA ASP A 559 4.21 -33.75 7.45
C ASP A 559 3.66 -34.56 8.65
N PRO A 560 4.34 -35.62 9.06
CA PRO A 560 3.86 -36.56 10.08
C PRO A 560 3.60 -35.94 11.45
N ASP A 561 4.38 -34.93 11.80
CA ASP A 561 4.31 -34.26 13.10
C ASP A 561 3.52 -32.94 13.08
N TRP A 562 2.95 -32.58 11.91
CA TRP A 562 2.13 -31.39 11.70
C TRP A 562 2.85 -30.07 12.06
N LEU A 563 4.11 -29.94 11.64
CA LEU A 563 4.98 -28.80 11.95
C LEU A 563 4.93 -27.70 10.89
N LEU A 564 4.56 -28.00 9.63
CA LEU A 564 4.43 -27.02 8.57
C LEU A 564 3.09 -26.30 8.68
N ASN A 565 3.13 -25.01 8.98
CA ASN A 565 2.00 -24.11 9.13
C ASN A 565 0.79 -24.78 9.84
N PRO A 566 0.96 -25.24 11.09
CA PRO A 566 -0.06 -26.02 11.80
C PRO A 566 -1.35 -25.22 12.00
N GLY A 567 -2.47 -25.91 12.01
CA GLY A 567 -3.80 -25.33 12.27
C GLY A 567 -4.56 -24.88 11.03
N ASN A 568 -3.89 -24.63 9.91
CA ASN A 568 -4.52 -24.18 8.66
C ASN A 568 -5.02 -25.34 7.77
N VAL A 569 -5.92 -25.05 6.84
CA VAL A 569 -6.54 -25.91 5.81
C VAL A 569 -7.35 -27.08 6.38
N CYS A 570 -6.76 -27.97 7.15
CA CYS A 570 -7.39 -29.17 7.75
C CYS A 570 -7.08 -29.32 9.24
N GLY A 571 -6.62 -28.24 9.89
CA GLY A 571 -6.33 -28.18 11.31
C GLY A 571 -7.55 -27.81 12.17
N ASP A 572 -7.29 -27.30 13.36
CA ASP A 572 -8.30 -27.09 14.40
C ASP A 572 -8.44 -25.58 14.79
N PHE A 573 -8.05 -24.61 13.95
CA PHE A 573 -8.23 -23.20 14.23
C PHE A 573 -9.71 -22.83 14.33
N ASP A 574 -10.03 -22.01 15.36
CA ASP A 574 -11.32 -21.35 15.53
C ASP A 574 -11.21 -19.90 15.04
N MET A 575 -12.15 -19.45 14.23
CA MET A 575 -12.11 -18.10 13.64
C MET A 575 -12.21 -16.97 14.66
N SER A 576 -12.64 -17.25 15.89
CA SER A 576 -12.74 -16.28 16.98
C SER A 576 -11.46 -16.18 17.81
N GLU A 577 -10.47 -17.06 17.59
CA GLU A 577 -9.19 -17.04 18.28
C GLU A 577 -8.17 -16.20 17.55
N ASN A 578 -7.19 -15.66 18.26
CA ASN A 578 -6.06 -14.87 17.72
C ASN A 578 -6.48 -13.60 16.96
N LEU A 579 -7.63 -13.01 17.29
CA LEU A 579 -8.03 -11.73 16.70
C LEU A 579 -7.08 -10.61 17.17
N ARG A 580 -6.65 -9.75 16.23
CA ARG A 580 -5.71 -8.65 16.48
C ARG A 580 -6.24 -7.64 17.50
N PHE A 581 -7.54 -7.40 17.49
CA PHE A 581 -8.25 -6.52 18.41
C PHE A 581 -9.33 -7.36 19.06
N ASP A 582 -8.98 -8.11 20.09
CA ASP A 582 -9.92 -8.92 20.88
C ASP A 582 -10.40 -8.15 22.12
N SER A 583 -11.19 -8.79 22.97
CA SER A 583 -11.74 -8.19 24.20
C SER A 583 -10.69 -7.96 25.29
N GLU A 584 -9.46 -8.42 25.13
CA GLU A 584 -8.33 -8.20 26.04
C GLU A 584 -7.40 -7.08 25.54
N TYR A 585 -7.64 -6.58 24.31
CA TYR A 585 -6.85 -5.49 23.74
C TYR A 585 -7.01 -4.21 24.57
N ASP A 586 -5.90 -3.66 25.05
CA ASP A 586 -5.84 -2.41 25.82
C ASP A 586 -5.07 -1.33 25.03
N TYR A 587 -5.51 -0.10 25.14
CA TYR A 587 -4.85 1.06 24.55
C TYR A 587 -4.37 1.99 25.66
N ASP A 588 -3.07 2.04 25.89
CA ASP A 588 -2.43 2.99 26.80
C ASP A 588 -1.18 3.59 26.15
N ALA A 589 -1.31 4.78 25.59
CA ALA A 589 -0.17 5.51 25.00
C ALA A 589 0.82 6.02 26.06
N GLY A 590 0.44 6.05 27.34
CA GLY A 590 1.27 6.62 28.42
C GLY A 590 1.31 8.14 28.43
N PHE A 591 0.74 8.82 27.42
CA PHE A 591 0.70 10.28 27.29
C PHE A 591 -0.59 10.77 26.65
N ASP A 592 -0.95 12.03 26.88
CA ASP A 592 -2.06 12.71 26.19
C ASP A 592 -1.55 13.33 24.87
N PRO A 593 -2.26 13.17 23.74
CA PRO A 593 -1.88 13.80 22.49
C PRO A 593 -1.78 15.31 22.60
N ALA A 594 -0.73 15.88 22.01
CA ALA A 594 -0.51 17.33 21.98
C ALA A 594 -1.22 18.03 20.81
N MET A 595 -1.50 17.31 19.71
CA MET A 595 -2.19 17.85 18.53
C MET A 595 -3.66 17.45 18.50
N GLU A 596 -4.46 18.20 17.74
CA GLU A 596 -5.86 17.83 17.48
C GLU A 596 -5.95 16.61 16.55
N TRP A 597 -6.83 15.67 16.91
CA TRP A 597 -7.13 14.47 16.10
C TRP A 597 -8.62 14.46 15.77
N ALA A 598 -9.00 15.18 14.71
CA ALA A 598 -10.39 15.34 14.26
C ALA A 598 -10.91 14.09 13.50
N ILE A 599 -10.71 12.91 14.07
CA ILE A 599 -11.19 11.62 13.58
C ILE A 599 -11.82 10.83 14.73
N ASP A 600 -12.65 9.86 14.41
CA ASP A 600 -13.22 8.96 15.41
C ASP A 600 -12.07 8.24 16.18
N ASN A 601 -12.25 8.06 17.47
CA ASN A 601 -11.26 7.52 18.41
C ASN A 601 -9.91 8.29 18.44
N GLY A 602 -9.81 9.47 17.83
CA GLY A 602 -8.63 10.31 17.93
C GLY A 602 -7.32 9.62 17.55
N MET A 603 -6.26 9.79 18.35
CA MET A 603 -4.95 9.15 18.10
C MET A 603 -5.04 7.62 18.12
N GLN A 604 -5.86 7.02 19.00
CA GLN A 604 -6.08 5.58 19.03
C GLN A 604 -6.56 5.06 17.66
N GLY A 605 -7.58 5.70 17.08
CA GLY A 605 -8.12 5.32 15.77
C GLY A 605 -7.04 5.35 14.68
N MET A 606 -6.08 6.28 14.75
CA MET A 606 -4.95 6.36 13.81
C MET A 606 -3.89 5.27 14.03
N VAL A 607 -3.57 4.92 15.26
CA VAL A 607 -2.63 3.84 15.61
C VAL A 607 -3.17 2.47 15.14
N GLU A 608 -4.47 2.24 15.31
CA GLU A 608 -5.16 1.00 14.94
C GLU A 608 -5.50 0.89 13.44
N LEU A 609 -5.22 1.93 12.64
CA LEU A 609 -5.67 2.03 11.25
C LEU A 609 -4.91 1.11 10.28
N CYS A 610 -3.68 0.73 10.58
CA CYS A 610 -2.89 -0.13 9.70
C CYS A 610 -3.42 -1.56 9.68
N HIS A 611 -3.92 -2.00 8.53
CA HIS A 611 -4.44 -3.36 8.33
C HIS A 611 -3.43 -4.32 7.66
N GLY A 612 -2.17 -3.93 7.49
CA GLY A 612 -1.11 -4.86 7.06
C GLY A 612 -0.96 -5.09 5.55
N CYS A 613 -1.67 -4.37 4.67
CA CYS A 613 -1.70 -4.63 3.22
C CYS A 613 -0.34 -4.56 2.49
N GLY A 614 0.71 -4.05 3.13
CA GLY A 614 2.04 -3.89 2.53
C GLY A 614 2.14 -2.82 1.43
N GLY A 615 1.12 -1.95 1.23
CA GLY A 615 1.11 -0.85 0.25
C GLY A 615 2.35 0.05 0.32
N CYS A 616 2.90 0.23 1.53
CA CYS A 616 4.11 1.00 1.78
C CYS A 616 5.42 0.32 1.32
N ARG A 617 5.40 -0.96 0.97
CA ARG A 617 6.55 -1.73 0.46
C ARG A 617 6.62 -1.76 -1.07
N GLY A 618 5.56 -1.36 -1.76
CA GLY A 618 5.49 -1.43 -3.22
C GLY A 618 6.26 -0.33 -3.94
N PRO A 619 6.43 -0.46 -5.27
CA PRO A 619 7.07 0.55 -6.10
C PRO A 619 6.28 1.87 -6.08
N GLN A 620 6.95 2.96 -6.41
CA GLN A 620 6.36 4.32 -6.39
C GLN A 620 5.18 4.48 -7.34
N GLU A 621 5.23 3.85 -8.49
CA GLU A 621 4.17 3.90 -9.51
C GLU A 621 2.82 3.40 -9.00
N THR A 622 2.83 2.45 -8.06
CA THR A 622 1.62 1.91 -7.45
C THR A 622 1.16 2.66 -6.20
N THR A 623 2.04 3.43 -5.57
CA THR A 623 1.77 4.15 -4.32
C THR A 623 1.72 5.67 -4.46
N GLY A 624 1.70 6.22 -5.68
CA GLY A 624 1.62 7.65 -5.93
C GLY A 624 2.93 8.43 -5.77
N GLY A 625 4.07 7.76 -5.56
CA GLY A 625 5.39 8.33 -5.76
C GLY A 625 6.17 8.78 -4.53
N VAL A 626 5.58 8.90 -3.34
CA VAL A 626 6.29 9.49 -2.17
C VAL A 626 6.44 8.55 -0.97
N MET A 627 5.66 7.48 -0.86
CA MET A 627 5.55 6.65 0.34
C MET A 627 6.82 5.87 0.68
N CYS A 628 7.17 5.88 1.96
CA CYS A 628 8.28 5.14 2.59
C CYS A 628 9.63 5.19 1.88
N PRO A 629 10.23 6.40 1.74
CA PRO A 629 11.56 6.50 1.13
C PRO A 629 12.65 5.77 1.93
N THR A 630 12.49 5.61 3.24
CA THR A 630 13.44 4.85 4.08
C THR A 630 13.36 3.36 3.81
N TYR A 631 12.16 2.78 3.68
CA TYR A 631 12.01 1.39 3.27
C TYR A 631 12.63 1.14 1.87
N ARG A 632 12.40 2.03 0.92
CA ARG A 632 12.98 1.91 -0.44
C ARG A 632 14.51 1.92 -0.47
N ALA A 633 15.12 2.51 0.55
CA ALA A 633 16.58 2.62 0.67
C ALA A 633 17.19 1.49 1.49
N SER A 634 16.44 0.88 2.43
CA SER A 634 16.94 -0.16 3.33
C SER A 634 16.36 -1.54 3.06
N GLU A 635 15.15 -1.61 2.50
CA GLU A 635 14.30 -2.81 2.35
C GLU A 635 13.91 -3.48 3.69
N GLU A 636 14.23 -2.84 4.83
CA GLU A 636 13.89 -3.31 6.17
C GLU A 636 12.41 -3.05 6.52
N GLU A 637 11.69 -4.09 6.97
CA GLU A 637 10.26 -4.00 7.32
C GLU A 637 9.97 -2.91 8.35
N ILE A 638 10.81 -2.74 9.37
CA ILE A 638 10.67 -1.74 10.41
C ILE A 638 10.66 -0.31 9.86
N GLN A 639 11.26 -0.08 8.70
CA GLN A 639 11.32 1.22 8.03
C GLN A 639 10.08 1.50 7.17
N ALA A 640 9.18 0.53 6.97
CA ALA A 640 7.91 0.72 6.30
C ALA A 640 6.87 1.41 7.22
N THR A 641 5.83 2.03 6.65
CA THR A 641 4.68 2.52 7.45
C THR A 641 4.02 1.38 8.21
N ARG A 642 3.88 0.21 7.59
CA ARG A 642 3.32 -1.01 8.21
C ARG A 642 4.15 -1.42 9.43
N GLY A 643 5.46 -1.51 9.28
CA GLY A 643 6.37 -1.87 10.37
C GLY A 643 6.24 -0.91 11.55
N ARG A 644 6.39 0.41 11.31
CA ARG A 644 6.26 1.43 12.36
C ARG A 644 4.90 1.42 13.05
N ALA A 645 3.80 1.26 12.28
CA ALA A 645 2.46 1.20 12.85
C ALA A 645 2.26 -0.04 13.74
N ASN A 646 2.77 -1.21 13.32
CA ASN A 646 2.70 -2.42 14.12
C ASN A 646 3.56 -2.34 15.38
N MET A 647 4.77 -1.75 15.27
CA MET A 647 5.64 -1.52 16.43
C MET A 647 4.99 -0.57 17.44
N LEU A 648 4.47 0.58 16.97
CA LEU A 648 3.81 1.56 17.85
C LEU A 648 2.56 0.97 18.51
N ARG A 649 1.75 0.21 17.75
CA ARG A 649 0.60 -0.48 18.31
C ARG A 649 1.03 -1.48 19.40
N GLY A 650 2.06 -2.28 19.15
CA GLY A 650 2.56 -3.24 20.13
C GLY A 650 3.11 -2.60 21.40
N ALA A 651 3.78 -1.46 21.28
CA ALA A 651 4.27 -0.72 22.46
C ALA A 651 3.09 -0.12 23.28
N ILE A 652 2.06 0.37 22.60
CA ILE A 652 0.87 0.98 23.24
C ILE A 652 -0.07 -0.08 23.83
N SER A 653 -0.20 -1.27 23.20
CA SER A 653 -1.05 -2.36 23.71
C SER A 653 -0.36 -3.20 24.79
N GLY A 654 0.92 -3.00 25.03
CA GLY A 654 1.72 -3.79 26.00
C GLY A 654 2.22 -5.14 25.48
N ASP A 655 2.08 -5.40 24.16
CA ASP A 655 2.63 -6.60 23.50
C ASP A 655 4.16 -6.51 23.31
N LEU A 656 4.70 -5.30 23.29
CA LEU A 656 6.12 -5.04 23.44
C LEU A 656 6.42 -4.56 24.86
N PRO A 657 7.57 -4.97 25.44
CA PRO A 657 7.96 -4.50 26.77
C PRO A 657 8.39 -3.03 26.79
N ASP A 658 8.56 -2.40 25.62
CA ASP A 658 9.08 -1.05 25.48
C ASP A 658 8.02 0.01 25.71
N ASP A 659 8.42 1.09 26.36
CA ASP A 659 7.65 2.32 26.46
C ASP A 659 7.73 3.05 25.09
N PRO A 660 6.59 3.43 24.47
CA PRO A 660 6.58 4.13 23.18
C PRO A 660 7.34 5.47 23.22
N THR A 661 7.56 6.05 24.41
CA THR A 661 8.35 7.27 24.63
C THR A 661 9.80 6.98 25.02
N GLY A 662 10.21 5.71 25.16
CA GLY A 662 11.56 5.30 25.57
C GLY A 662 12.63 5.63 24.52
N ASP A 663 13.85 5.92 24.99
CA ASP A 663 15.00 6.25 24.10
C ASP A 663 15.22 5.18 23.00
N GLU A 664 15.14 3.90 23.34
CA GLU A 664 15.36 2.79 22.42
C GLU A 664 14.28 2.72 21.34
N PHE A 665 13.00 2.74 21.73
CA PHE A 665 11.89 2.70 20.80
C PHE A 665 11.88 3.91 19.85
N VAL A 666 12.07 5.13 20.37
CA VAL A 666 12.08 6.33 19.54
C VAL A 666 13.23 6.28 18.54
N THR A 667 14.43 5.86 18.97
CA THR A 667 15.61 5.81 18.09
C THR A 667 15.48 4.74 17.00
N GLU A 668 15.02 3.54 17.33
CA GLU A 668 15.02 2.42 16.39
C GLU A 668 13.77 2.39 15.49
N VAL A 669 12.60 2.82 16.02
CA VAL A 669 11.35 2.74 15.28
C VAL A 669 10.98 4.05 14.58
N MET A 670 11.08 5.19 15.30
CA MET A 670 10.54 6.46 14.79
C MET A 670 11.57 7.35 14.11
N ASP A 671 12.82 7.35 14.56
CA ASP A 671 13.82 8.36 14.20
C ASP A 671 14.14 8.37 12.68
N LEU A 672 14.23 7.19 12.04
CA LEU A 672 14.46 7.10 10.60
C LEU A 672 13.25 7.51 9.72
N CYS A 673 12.08 7.79 10.29
CA CYS A 673 10.98 8.37 9.51
C CYS A 673 11.30 9.82 9.15
N VAL A 674 11.41 10.11 7.84
CA VAL A 674 11.77 11.44 7.33
C VAL A 674 10.60 12.44 7.34
N GLY A 675 9.42 12.10 7.84
CA GLY A 675 8.26 12.99 7.94
C GLY A 675 7.77 13.53 6.58
N CYS A 676 7.90 12.75 5.51
CA CYS A 676 7.52 13.19 4.14
C CYS A 676 6.00 13.32 3.90
N LYS A 677 5.16 12.86 4.84
CA LYS A 677 3.69 12.83 4.77
C LYS A 677 3.10 11.96 3.64
N GLY A 678 3.93 11.26 2.87
CA GLY A 678 3.46 10.43 1.76
C GLY A 678 2.48 9.35 2.20
N CYS A 679 2.66 8.78 3.39
CA CYS A 679 1.76 7.76 3.94
C CYS A 679 0.32 8.25 4.11
N LYS A 680 0.08 9.50 4.53
CA LYS A 680 -1.27 10.05 4.68
C LYS A 680 -2.10 10.00 3.39
N VAL A 681 -1.45 10.06 2.23
CA VAL A 681 -2.11 10.14 0.91
C VAL A 681 -1.99 8.85 0.11
N ASP A 682 -0.81 8.22 0.15
CA ASP A 682 -0.54 7.02 -0.64
C ASP A 682 -0.91 5.73 0.11
N CYS A 683 -1.03 5.78 1.45
CA CYS A 683 -1.56 4.65 2.21
C CYS A 683 -3.06 4.50 1.91
N PRO A 684 -3.51 3.33 1.49
CA PRO A 684 -4.91 3.10 1.18
C PRO A 684 -5.85 3.43 2.35
N SER A 685 -5.39 3.20 3.59
CA SER A 685 -6.15 3.51 4.81
C SER A 685 -5.87 4.91 5.37
N GLY A 686 -4.91 5.64 4.82
CA GLY A 686 -4.62 7.02 5.26
C GLY A 686 -3.82 7.14 6.56
N VAL A 687 -2.99 6.15 6.93
CA VAL A 687 -2.15 6.20 8.12
C VAL A 687 -1.22 7.41 8.07
N ASP A 688 -1.35 8.35 9.02
CA ASP A 688 -0.47 9.53 9.15
C ASP A 688 0.69 9.27 10.11
N MET A 689 1.67 8.50 9.65
CA MET A 689 2.87 8.19 10.45
C MET A 689 3.71 9.42 10.76
N ALA A 690 3.66 10.47 9.94
CA ALA A 690 4.39 11.70 10.19
C ALA A 690 3.83 12.46 11.40
N LYS A 691 2.50 12.48 11.57
CA LYS A 691 1.82 13.06 12.73
C LYS A 691 2.03 12.20 13.98
N LEU A 692 1.89 10.88 13.88
CA LEU A 692 2.17 9.95 15.00
C LEU A 692 3.61 10.08 15.50
N LYS A 693 4.61 10.17 14.60
CA LYS A 693 6.01 10.42 14.97
C LYS A 693 6.15 11.70 15.79
N ALA A 694 5.54 12.80 15.35
CA ALA A 694 5.65 14.09 16.03
C ALA A 694 5.07 14.06 17.46
N GLU A 695 3.97 13.32 17.66
CA GLU A 695 3.39 13.09 19.01
C GLU A 695 4.32 12.28 19.91
N VAL A 696 4.84 11.15 19.42
CA VAL A 696 5.75 10.29 20.19
C VAL A 696 7.04 11.02 20.53
N GLU A 697 7.64 11.76 19.60
CA GLU A 697 8.83 12.57 19.86
C GLU A 697 8.55 13.70 20.86
N HIS A 698 7.37 14.31 20.80
CA HIS A 698 6.97 15.35 21.76
C HIS A 698 6.87 14.78 23.18
N ALA A 699 6.15 13.67 23.33
CA ALA A 699 6.01 12.99 24.62
C ALA A 699 7.37 12.53 25.17
N HIS A 700 8.24 11.98 24.32
CA HIS A 700 9.62 11.67 24.69
C HIS A 700 10.39 12.90 25.20
N HIS A 701 10.25 14.05 24.54
CA HIS A 701 10.89 15.29 24.95
C HIS A 701 10.36 15.83 26.29
N GLU A 702 9.08 15.65 26.57
CA GLU A 702 8.49 16.03 27.86
C GLU A 702 9.05 15.19 29.01
N GLU A 703 9.25 13.88 28.80
CA GLU A 703 9.72 12.97 29.82
C GLU A 703 11.25 13.02 30.00
N HIS A 704 12.02 13.02 28.90
CA HIS A 704 13.48 12.89 28.92
C HIS A 704 14.21 14.23 28.69
N GLY A 705 13.48 15.26 28.26
CA GLY A 705 14.03 16.58 27.91
C GLY A 705 14.63 16.62 26.52
N ILE A 706 14.86 17.82 26.01
CA ILE A 706 15.36 18.06 24.64
C ILE A 706 16.89 18.22 24.66
N ASP A 707 17.60 17.46 23.86
CA ASP A 707 19.05 17.57 23.70
C ASP A 707 19.48 18.87 23.00
N LEU A 708 20.79 19.22 23.10
CA LEU A 708 21.31 20.49 22.58
C LEU A 708 21.22 20.58 21.05
N ARG A 709 21.47 19.51 20.32
CA ARG A 709 21.39 19.48 18.84
C ARG A 709 19.96 19.69 18.39
N THR A 710 19.02 18.94 18.93
CA THR A 710 17.60 19.06 18.66
C THR A 710 17.09 20.49 18.92
N ARG A 711 17.50 21.11 20.07
CA ARG A 711 17.20 22.53 20.34
C ARG A 711 17.77 23.49 19.32
N LEU A 712 19.01 23.26 18.85
CA LEU A 712 19.63 24.12 17.84
C LEU A 712 18.95 23.99 16.48
N LEU A 713 18.61 22.78 16.06
CA LEU A 713 17.97 22.52 14.78
C LEU A 713 16.51 22.96 14.78
N GLY A 714 15.76 22.67 15.83
CA GLY A 714 14.36 23.11 15.99
C GLY A 714 14.21 24.63 16.11
N ASN A 715 15.17 25.33 16.69
CA ASN A 715 15.15 26.80 16.80
C ASN A 715 15.89 27.51 15.65
N PHE A 716 16.00 26.86 14.47
CA PHE A 716 16.73 27.46 13.33
C PHE A 716 16.14 28.80 12.89
N GLU A 717 14.81 28.97 12.93
CA GLU A 717 14.14 30.26 12.60
C GLU A 717 14.63 31.39 13.53
N SER A 718 14.70 31.18 14.81
CA SER A 718 15.17 32.14 15.80
C SER A 718 16.69 32.43 15.71
N LEU A 719 17.47 31.45 15.21
CA LEU A 719 18.93 31.56 15.10
C LEU A 719 19.40 32.18 13.76
N ALA A 720 18.65 32.01 12.69
CA ALA A 720 19.01 32.47 11.35
C ALA A 720 19.23 34.00 11.24
N PRO A 721 18.43 34.87 11.90
CA PRO A 721 18.69 36.31 11.93
C PRO A 721 20.05 36.66 12.49
N LEU A 722 20.51 35.95 13.54
CA LEU A 722 21.84 36.16 14.12
C LEU A 722 22.93 35.66 13.17
N GLY A 723 22.71 34.49 12.54
CA GLY A 723 23.59 33.94 11.53
C GLY A 723 23.81 34.90 10.36
N SER A 724 22.75 35.53 9.86
CA SER A 724 22.76 36.51 8.79
C SER A 724 23.49 37.80 9.18
N LYS A 725 23.20 38.35 10.36
CA LYS A 725 23.89 39.57 10.88
C LYS A 725 25.39 39.39 11.08
N LEU A 726 25.83 38.15 11.37
CA LEU A 726 27.25 37.82 11.52
C LEU A 726 27.91 37.35 10.23
N ALA A 727 27.19 37.26 9.10
CA ALA A 727 27.74 36.86 7.82
C ALA A 727 28.74 37.92 7.30
N PRO A 728 29.90 37.52 6.73
CA PRO A 728 30.33 36.16 6.39
C PRO A 728 31.07 35.40 7.51
N LEU A 729 31.16 35.91 8.74
CA LEU A 729 31.87 35.25 9.85
C LEU A 729 31.16 33.96 10.29
N SER A 730 29.85 33.97 10.32
CA SER A 730 29.02 32.78 10.62
C SER A 730 29.24 31.61 9.64
N ASN A 731 29.70 31.88 8.41
CA ASN A 731 29.97 30.90 7.38
C ASN A 731 31.44 30.38 7.41
N LEU A 732 32.28 30.83 8.35
CA LEU A 732 33.68 30.41 8.44
C LEU A 732 33.86 28.97 8.99
N PRO A 733 33.08 28.50 9.97
CA PRO A 733 33.27 27.17 10.53
C PRO A 733 33.31 26.08 9.45
N GLY A 734 32.41 26.10 8.46
CA GLY A 734 32.37 25.13 7.35
C GLY A 734 33.61 25.19 6.41
N LYS A 735 34.46 26.24 6.49
CA LYS A 735 35.64 26.42 5.62
C LYS A 735 36.97 26.10 6.34
N ILE A 736 36.95 25.84 7.63
CA ILE A 736 38.14 25.52 8.43
C ILE A 736 38.43 24.02 8.32
N PRO A 737 39.61 23.60 7.84
CA PRO A 737 39.97 22.20 7.78
C PRO A 737 39.89 21.53 9.16
N GLY A 738 39.10 20.48 9.28
CA GLY A 738 38.89 19.72 10.52
C GLY A 738 37.74 20.22 11.40
N ALA A 739 37.09 21.33 11.09
CA ALA A 739 35.94 21.82 11.85
C ALA A 739 34.75 20.84 11.77
N GLY A 740 34.52 20.20 10.63
CA GLY A 740 33.49 19.16 10.46
C GLY A 740 33.66 18.01 11.48
N LEU A 741 34.90 17.56 11.71
CA LEU A 741 35.16 16.49 12.69
C LEU A 741 34.88 16.94 14.15
N VAL A 742 35.02 18.22 14.42
CA VAL A 742 34.68 18.79 15.74
C VAL A 742 33.17 18.92 15.87
N MET A 743 32.47 19.36 14.84
CA MET A 743 31.00 19.45 14.81
C MET A 743 30.35 18.08 14.95
N GLU A 744 30.85 17.08 14.24
CA GLU A 744 30.37 15.68 14.35
C GLU A 744 30.53 15.17 15.80
N LYS A 745 31.69 15.34 16.41
CA LYS A 745 31.94 14.87 17.78
C LYS A 745 31.23 15.67 18.88
N ALA A 746 30.98 16.95 18.65
CA ALA A 746 30.42 17.84 19.66
C ALA A 746 28.90 18.02 19.53
N LEU A 747 28.37 17.95 18.31
CA LEU A 747 26.97 18.24 17.99
C LEU A 747 26.31 17.13 17.16
N GLY A 748 27.01 16.03 16.82
CA GLY A 748 26.45 14.96 15.99
C GLY A 748 26.06 15.43 14.57
N ILE A 749 26.72 16.46 14.02
CA ILE A 749 26.45 16.96 12.66
C ILE A 749 27.44 16.30 11.71
N ALA A 750 26.94 15.64 10.66
CA ALA A 750 27.76 14.92 9.68
C ALA A 750 28.84 15.83 9.08
N LYS A 751 30.10 15.41 9.17
CA LYS A 751 31.27 16.18 8.69
C LYS A 751 31.34 16.30 7.17
N GLU A 752 30.60 15.46 6.47
CA GLU A 752 30.49 15.41 5.01
C GLU A 752 29.52 16.48 4.49
N ARG A 753 28.66 17.02 5.34
CA ARG A 753 27.65 18.01 4.93
C ARG A 753 28.14 19.44 4.98
N ASP A 754 27.88 20.18 3.92
CA ASP A 754 28.04 21.63 3.88
C ASP A 754 26.88 22.31 4.65
N LEU A 755 27.17 23.10 5.67
CA LEU A 755 26.15 23.85 6.40
C LEU A 755 25.51 24.93 5.52
N PRO A 756 24.24 25.32 5.78
CA PRO A 756 23.58 26.41 5.09
C PRO A 756 24.40 27.70 5.16
N THR A 757 24.49 28.39 4.04
CA THR A 757 25.30 29.64 3.94
C THR A 757 24.39 30.83 4.16
N PHE A 758 24.58 31.55 5.28
CA PHE A 758 23.82 32.76 5.57
C PHE A 758 24.24 33.94 4.67
N ARG A 759 23.26 34.69 4.22
CA ARG A 759 23.44 35.91 3.43
C ARG A 759 23.38 37.14 4.34
N SER A 760 24.26 38.11 4.08
CA SER A 760 24.29 39.38 4.82
C SER A 760 23.22 40.38 4.35
N GLU A 761 22.66 40.20 3.16
CA GLU A 761 21.48 40.90 2.67
C GLU A 761 20.32 39.93 2.66
N THR A 762 19.34 40.12 3.53
CA THR A 762 18.14 39.29 3.60
C THR A 762 17.14 39.67 2.51
N LEU A 763 16.11 38.87 2.33
CA LEU A 763 14.99 39.21 1.43
C LEU A 763 14.30 40.49 1.90
N THR A 764 14.08 40.64 3.20
CA THR A 764 13.43 41.79 3.83
C THR A 764 14.30 43.04 3.64
N ASP A 765 15.63 42.98 3.94
CA ASP A 765 16.57 44.09 3.71
C ASP A 765 16.55 44.58 2.24
N TRP A 766 16.55 43.61 1.30
CA TRP A 766 16.49 43.96 -0.13
C TRP A 766 15.16 44.62 -0.50
N PHE A 767 14.04 44.10 0.02
CA PHE A 767 12.71 44.60 -0.25
C PHE A 767 12.53 46.03 0.28
N GLU A 768 12.98 46.30 1.52
CA GLU A 768 12.98 47.64 2.11
C GLU A 768 13.92 48.61 1.35
N ALA A 769 15.14 48.15 1.01
CA ALA A 769 16.12 48.99 0.31
C ALA A 769 15.65 49.47 -1.07
N ARG A 770 14.80 48.70 -1.74
CA ARG A 770 14.20 49.10 -3.03
C ARG A 770 12.96 49.98 -2.86
N GLY A 771 12.51 50.25 -1.64
CA GLY A 771 11.35 51.10 -1.33
C GLY A 771 10.02 50.34 -1.19
N GLY A 772 10.06 49.02 -0.97
CA GLY A 772 8.89 48.17 -0.80
C GLY A 772 8.30 47.68 -2.12
N ALA A 773 6.97 47.59 -2.19
CA ALA A 773 6.22 47.10 -3.36
C ALA A 773 6.48 47.94 -4.60
N GLY A 774 6.69 47.27 -5.74
CA GLY A 774 6.85 47.95 -7.04
C GLY A 774 5.53 48.38 -7.66
N VAL A 775 4.43 47.69 -7.33
CA VAL A 775 3.07 48.00 -7.76
C VAL A 775 2.33 48.70 -6.62
N PRO A 776 1.82 49.94 -6.81
CA PRO A 776 1.02 50.64 -5.80
C PRO A 776 -0.27 49.88 -5.49
N ARG A 777 -0.72 49.90 -4.22
CA ARG A 777 -1.90 49.19 -3.77
C ARG A 777 -3.18 49.54 -4.55
N ASP A 778 -3.34 50.82 -4.86
CA ASP A 778 -4.50 51.34 -5.59
C ASP A 778 -4.46 51.10 -7.12
N GLU A 779 -3.38 50.56 -7.64
CA GLU A 779 -3.19 50.21 -9.05
C GLU A 779 -3.12 48.69 -9.25
N ALA A 780 -3.05 47.90 -8.15
CA ALA A 780 -2.89 46.45 -8.17
C ALA A 780 -4.22 45.72 -8.44
N ASP A 781 -4.14 44.63 -9.18
CA ASP A 781 -5.28 43.72 -9.37
C ASP A 781 -5.48 42.79 -8.17
N ARG A 782 -4.40 42.54 -7.42
CA ARG A 782 -4.39 41.64 -6.24
C ARG A 782 -3.42 42.16 -5.18
N GLU A 783 -3.71 41.88 -3.94
CA GLU A 783 -2.82 42.16 -2.78
C GLU A 783 -2.30 40.83 -2.20
N VAL A 784 -1.00 40.73 -2.01
CA VAL A 784 -0.31 39.48 -1.61
C VAL A 784 0.61 39.73 -0.42
N LEU A 785 0.51 38.88 0.57
CA LEU A 785 1.44 38.77 1.68
C LEU A 785 2.50 37.70 1.34
N LEU A 786 3.71 38.09 0.99
CA LEU A 786 4.81 37.14 0.77
C LEU A 786 5.40 36.72 2.11
N PHE A 787 5.13 35.47 2.51
CA PHE A 787 5.57 34.92 3.79
C PHE A 787 7.10 34.84 3.86
N PRO A 788 7.74 35.36 4.95
CA PRO A 788 9.19 35.42 5.05
C PRO A 788 9.79 34.13 5.62
N ASP A 789 9.62 33.00 4.91
CA ASP A 789 10.20 31.71 5.34
C ASP A 789 11.72 31.84 5.59
N VAL A 790 12.25 31.02 6.50
CA VAL A 790 13.63 31.13 6.99
C VAL A 790 14.68 30.92 5.89
N TYR A 791 14.41 30.00 4.97
CA TYR A 791 15.36 29.67 3.89
C TYR A 791 15.40 30.75 2.84
N THR A 792 14.24 31.21 2.37
CA THR A 792 14.10 32.29 1.40
C THR A 792 14.59 33.60 1.95
N THR A 793 14.43 33.86 3.25
CA THR A 793 14.84 35.11 3.89
C THR A 793 16.36 35.18 4.10
N TYR A 794 16.96 34.12 4.69
CA TYR A 794 18.33 34.21 5.22
C TYR A 794 19.40 33.43 4.44
N THR A 795 19.01 32.39 3.67
CA THR A 795 19.98 31.51 2.97
C THR A 795 19.91 31.58 1.46
N ASN A 796 18.73 31.69 0.87
CA ASN A 796 18.53 31.80 -0.59
C ASN A 796 17.55 32.93 -0.97
N PRO A 797 17.85 34.20 -0.73
CA PRO A 797 16.97 35.32 -1.11
C PRO A 797 16.71 35.44 -2.61
N GLY A 798 17.44 34.70 -3.47
CA GLY A 798 17.24 34.69 -4.92
C GLY A 798 15.83 34.24 -5.31
N ALA A 799 15.33 33.15 -4.72
CA ALA A 799 13.99 32.64 -4.97
C ALA A 799 12.88 33.62 -4.54
N GLY A 800 13.03 34.23 -3.34
CA GLY A 800 12.10 35.26 -2.88
C GLY A 800 12.10 36.54 -3.77
N LYS A 801 13.28 36.97 -4.19
CA LYS A 801 13.41 38.08 -5.13
C LYS A 801 12.79 37.75 -6.50
N ALA A 802 12.87 36.54 -6.95
CA ALA A 802 12.21 36.06 -8.16
C ALA A 802 10.67 36.04 -7.99
N ALA A 803 10.18 35.55 -6.84
CA ALA A 803 8.76 35.56 -6.52
C ALA A 803 8.17 36.96 -6.55
N VAL A 804 8.81 37.91 -5.88
CA VAL A 804 8.41 39.35 -5.93
C VAL A 804 8.33 39.86 -7.36
N ARG A 805 9.33 39.56 -8.22
CA ARG A 805 9.34 40.02 -9.62
C ARG A 805 8.21 39.42 -10.45
N VAL A 806 7.93 38.13 -10.27
CA VAL A 806 6.83 37.43 -10.99
C VAL A 806 5.50 38.01 -10.57
N LEU A 807 5.26 38.17 -9.26
CA LEU A 807 4.01 38.70 -8.73
C LEU A 807 3.77 40.15 -9.15
N GLU A 808 4.80 40.99 -9.09
CA GLU A 808 4.70 42.38 -9.54
C GLU A 808 4.52 42.49 -11.05
N ALA A 809 5.14 41.60 -11.85
CA ALA A 809 4.89 41.55 -13.30
C ALA A 809 3.43 41.21 -13.63
N ALA A 810 2.78 40.44 -12.76
CA ALA A 810 1.36 40.09 -12.83
C ALA A 810 0.44 41.13 -12.14
N ASN A 811 0.95 42.37 -11.93
CA ASN A 811 0.23 43.49 -11.30
C ASN A 811 -0.27 43.20 -9.87
N CYS A 812 0.48 42.38 -9.09
CA CYS A 812 0.20 42.19 -7.69
C CYS A 812 0.93 43.23 -6.81
N HIS A 813 0.23 43.78 -5.81
CA HIS A 813 0.86 44.50 -4.71
C HIS A 813 1.42 43.51 -3.70
N VAL A 814 2.73 43.54 -3.45
CA VAL A 814 3.41 42.57 -2.57
C VAL A 814 3.82 43.24 -1.27
N GLU A 815 3.45 42.71 -0.14
CA GLU A 815 3.94 43.08 1.19
C GLU A 815 4.62 41.86 1.85
N ILE A 816 5.61 42.11 2.71
CA ILE A 816 6.22 41.07 3.55
C ILE A 816 5.74 41.30 4.99
N PRO A 817 4.93 40.40 5.56
CA PRO A 817 4.41 40.55 6.91
C PRO A 817 5.53 40.37 7.96
N ASP A 818 5.33 40.96 9.14
CA ASP A 818 6.26 40.84 10.28
C ASP A 818 5.91 39.58 11.08
N VAL A 819 6.35 38.43 10.59
CA VAL A 819 6.16 37.09 11.19
C VAL A 819 7.53 36.46 11.39
N ASP A 820 7.77 35.88 12.57
CA ASP A 820 9.09 35.32 12.94
C ASP A 820 9.41 33.99 12.24
N GLY A 821 8.39 33.22 11.79
CA GLY A 821 8.53 31.93 11.10
C GLY A 821 7.23 31.16 11.06
N SER A 822 7.27 29.98 10.45
CA SER A 822 6.11 29.09 10.33
C SER A 822 5.95 28.09 11.50
N GLY A 823 7.01 27.88 12.28
CA GLY A 823 7.08 26.80 13.26
C GLY A 823 7.42 25.41 12.67
N ARG A 824 7.79 25.34 11.38
CA ARG A 824 8.14 24.07 10.72
C ARG A 824 9.39 23.40 11.29
N PRO A 825 10.52 24.09 11.56
CA PRO A 825 11.69 23.45 12.16
C PRO A 825 11.43 22.80 13.52
N PRO A 826 10.78 23.45 14.52
CA PRO A 826 10.45 22.81 15.78
C PRO A 826 9.45 21.66 15.59
N HIS A 827 8.44 21.79 14.73
CA HIS A 827 7.50 20.70 14.41
C HIS A 827 8.22 19.44 13.93
N SER A 828 9.20 19.60 13.03
CA SER A 828 9.96 18.47 12.45
C SER A 828 10.88 17.78 13.47
N LYS A 829 10.97 18.27 14.69
CA LYS A 829 11.76 17.75 15.80
C LYS A 829 10.92 17.42 17.03
N GLY A 830 9.61 17.25 16.88
CA GLY A 830 8.72 16.94 18.01
C GLY A 830 8.63 18.04 19.08
N MET A 831 9.10 19.25 18.77
CA MET A 831 9.01 20.41 19.69
C MET A 831 7.67 21.12 19.45
N LEU A 832 6.56 20.45 19.80
CA LEU A 832 5.22 20.90 19.42
C LEU A 832 4.79 22.18 20.13
N ASP A 833 5.25 22.45 21.35
CA ASP A 833 4.92 23.67 22.07
C ASP A 833 5.51 24.91 21.40
N GLU A 834 6.79 24.84 20.97
CA GLU A 834 7.44 25.92 20.23
C GLU A 834 6.79 26.09 18.85
N SER A 835 6.43 24.97 18.20
CA SER A 835 5.74 25.00 16.93
C SER A 835 4.36 25.65 17.03
N ARG A 836 3.58 25.31 18.05
CA ARG A 836 2.26 25.91 18.35
C ARG A 836 2.37 27.40 18.62
N ALA A 837 3.40 27.82 19.39
CA ALA A 837 3.63 29.23 19.68
C ALA A 837 3.91 30.03 18.41
N ALA A 838 4.74 29.51 17.49
CA ALA A 838 5.04 30.15 16.20
C ALA A 838 3.80 30.19 15.28
N ALA A 839 3.05 29.09 15.22
CA ALA A 839 1.81 29.00 14.44
C ALA A 839 0.76 30.01 14.93
N ARG A 840 0.60 30.14 16.24
CA ARG A 840 -0.29 31.15 16.87
C ARG A 840 0.09 32.57 16.45
N ASP A 841 1.36 32.94 16.61
CA ASP A 841 1.85 34.25 16.22
C ASP A 841 1.60 34.56 14.73
N ALA A 842 1.84 33.57 13.87
CA ALA A 842 1.58 33.67 12.45
C ALA A 842 0.08 33.87 12.14
N VAL A 843 -0.82 33.10 12.75
CA VAL A 843 -2.27 33.24 12.55
C VAL A 843 -2.78 34.56 13.08
N GLU A 844 -2.40 34.96 14.31
CA GLU A 844 -2.79 36.26 14.90
C GLU A 844 -2.35 37.45 14.03
N THR A 845 -1.20 37.34 13.37
CA THR A 845 -0.69 38.38 12.47
C THR A 845 -1.38 38.37 11.10
N LEU A 846 -1.61 37.16 10.52
CA LEU A 846 -2.08 37.02 9.13
C LEU A 846 -3.60 37.08 9.02
N ALA A 847 -4.37 36.53 9.98
CA ALA A 847 -5.83 36.42 9.84
C ALA A 847 -6.56 37.75 9.63
N PRO A 848 -6.20 38.86 10.31
CA PRO A 848 -6.81 40.17 10.04
C PRO A 848 -6.54 40.67 8.60
N GLU A 849 -5.32 40.44 8.10
CA GLU A 849 -4.89 40.88 6.79
C GLU A 849 -5.54 40.06 5.68
N VAL A 850 -5.68 38.75 5.90
CA VAL A 850 -6.37 37.83 4.99
C VAL A 850 -7.87 38.10 4.97
N SER A 851 -8.47 38.40 6.12
CA SER A 851 -9.89 38.81 6.21
C SER A 851 -10.17 40.11 5.45
N ASP A 852 -9.16 40.98 5.29
CA ASP A 852 -9.24 42.20 4.46
C ASP A 852 -9.05 41.92 2.95
N GLY A 853 -8.92 40.64 2.53
CA GLY A 853 -8.93 40.18 1.14
C GLY A 853 -7.53 39.99 0.54
N ARG A 854 -6.52 39.74 1.33
CA ARG A 854 -5.16 39.44 0.91
C ARG A 854 -4.89 37.92 0.94
N ASP A 855 -4.10 37.47 -0.02
CA ASP A 855 -3.66 36.07 -0.08
C ASP A 855 -2.25 35.94 0.50
N VAL A 856 -1.95 34.82 1.17
CA VAL A 856 -0.60 34.51 1.66
C VAL A 856 0.10 33.65 0.62
N VAL A 857 1.28 34.08 0.19
CA VAL A 857 2.11 33.33 -0.77
C VAL A 857 3.42 32.91 -0.12
N VAL A 858 3.76 31.63 -0.20
CA VAL A 858 4.93 31.03 0.44
C VAL A 858 5.86 30.46 -0.64
N VAL A 859 7.17 30.68 -0.52
CA VAL A 859 8.15 30.17 -1.49
C VAL A 859 8.60 28.77 -1.12
N GLU A 860 8.92 28.52 0.14
CA GLU A 860 9.36 27.20 0.62
C GLU A 860 8.15 26.26 0.76
N PRO A 861 8.14 25.10 0.05
CA PRO A 861 6.99 24.21 0.06
C PRO A 861 6.62 23.63 1.43
N THR A 862 7.59 23.38 2.30
CA THR A 862 7.32 22.83 3.63
C THR A 862 6.57 23.80 4.51
N ASP A 863 6.90 25.09 4.40
CA ASP A 863 6.22 26.16 5.13
C ASP A 863 4.81 26.40 4.56
N ALA A 864 4.65 26.33 3.21
CA ALA A 864 3.33 26.43 2.60
C ALA A 864 2.38 25.33 3.12
N VAL A 865 2.83 24.08 3.14
CA VAL A 865 2.02 22.94 3.65
C VAL A 865 1.79 23.06 5.17
N MET A 866 2.75 23.59 5.92
CA MET A 866 2.59 23.89 7.35
C MET A 866 1.39 24.81 7.61
N LEU A 867 1.32 25.94 6.90
CA LEU A 867 0.18 26.88 7.04
C LEU A 867 -1.13 26.31 6.49
N GLN A 868 -1.08 25.51 5.41
CA GLN A 868 -2.27 24.99 4.74
C GLN A 868 -2.91 23.80 5.48
N SER A 869 -2.16 23.07 6.29
CA SER A 869 -2.62 21.80 6.85
C SER A 869 -2.20 21.60 8.31
N ASP A 870 -0.91 21.76 8.68
CA ASP A 870 -0.43 21.40 10.00
C ASP A 870 -0.89 22.38 11.09
N TYR A 871 -1.29 23.58 10.73
CA TYR A 871 -1.85 24.55 11.67
C TYR A 871 -3.18 24.09 12.25
N HIS A 872 -4.01 23.35 11.49
CA HIS A 872 -5.21 22.71 12.02
C HIS A 872 -4.86 21.67 13.10
N ASP A 873 -3.84 20.85 12.87
CA ASP A 873 -3.40 19.87 13.85
C ASP A 873 -2.88 20.53 15.16
N LEU A 874 -2.28 21.71 15.06
CA LEU A 874 -1.66 22.41 16.20
C LEU A 874 -2.60 23.36 16.94
N LEU A 875 -3.61 23.93 16.29
CA LEU A 875 -4.35 25.09 16.78
C LEU A 875 -5.86 24.89 16.91
N ASP A 876 -6.47 23.94 16.17
CA ASP A 876 -7.92 23.72 16.22
C ASP A 876 -8.36 23.09 17.55
N GLY A 877 -9.65 23.24 17.85
CA GLY A 877 -10.29 22.63 19.00
C GLY A 877 -9.70 23.06 20.33
N ASP A 878 -9.42 22.09 21.21
CA ASP A 878 -8.87 22.33 22.53
C ASP A 878 -7.32 22.51 22.54
N ALA A 879 -6.67 22.39 21.38
CA ALA A 879 -5.21 22.49 21.27
C ALA A 879 -4.68 23.92 21.46
N SER A 880 -5.50 24.96 21.23
CA SER A 880 -5.09 26.35 21.45
C SER A 880 -6.27 27.30 21.73
N ASP A 881 -5.96 28.55 22.14
CA ASP A 881 -6.93 29.63 22.32
C ASP A 881 -7.19 30.43 21.02
N VAL A 882 -6.58 30.05 19.88
CA VAL A 882 -6.80 30.69 18.59
C VAL A 882 -8.16 30.24 18.02
N PRO A 883 -9.01 31.17 17.52
CA PRO A 883 -10.27 30.76 16.93
C PRO A 883 -10.06 29.88 15.66
N ASP A 884 -10.71 28.74 15.58
CA ASP A 884 -10.65 27.83 14.40
C ASP A 884 -10.96 28.56 13.09
N ALA A 885 -11.88 29.54 13.11
CA ALA A 885 -12.21 30.36 11.96
C ALA A 885 -11.02 31.19 11.44
N ASP A 886 -10.14 31.64 12.32
CA ASP A 886 -8.93 32.41 11.96
C ASP A 886 -7.87 31.46 11.35
N VAL A 887 -7.73 30.23 11.92
CA VAL A 887 -6.87 29.17 11.37
C VAL A 887 -7.34 28.80 9.97
N THR A 888 -8.63 28.53 9.80
CA THR A 888 -9.26 28.22 8.49
C THR A 888 -9.06 29.37 7.51
N THR A 889 -9.26 30.62 7.94
CA THR A 889 -9.07 31.80 7.07
C THR A 889 -7.65 31.89 6.53
N VAL A 890 -6.64 31.64 7.36
CA VAL A 890 -5.24 31.65 6.94
C VAL A 890 -4.93 30.46 6.05
N SER A 891 -5.35 29.25 6.41
CA SER A 891 -5.02 28.02 5.68
C SER A 891 -5.62 28.00 4.27
N GLU A 892 -6.88 28.37 4.11
CA GLU A 892 -7.59 28.37 2.83
C GLU A 892 -7.09 29.44 1.85
N ASN A 893 -6.50 30.52 2.37
CA ASN A 893 -5.96 31.63 1.56
C ASN A 893 -4.43 31.63 1.53
N THR A 894 -3.78 30.52 1.88
CA THR A 894 -2.34 30.30 1.75
C THR A 894 -2.03 29.44 0.53
N TYR A 895 -1.06 29.86 -0.25
CA TYR A 895 -0.65 29.20 -1.49
C TYR A 895 0.88 29.09 -1.57
N GLY A 896 1.39 27.99 -2.14
CA GLY A 896 2.74 27.98 -2.66
C GLY A 896 2.88 28.92 -3.86
N VAL A 897 4.04 29.52 -4.08
CA VAL A 897 4.21 30.56 -5.12
C VAL A 897 3.82 30.08 -6.53
N MET A 898 4.18 28.86 -6.92
CA MET A 898 3.78 28.32 -8.23
C MET A 898 2.31 27.90 -8.28
N GLU A 899 1.76 27.45 -7.16
CA GLU A 899 0.33 27.18 -6.97
C GLU A 899 -0.48 28.48 -7.16
N TYR A 900 -0.06 29.59 -6.54
CA TYR A 900 -0.72 30.87 -6.68
C TYR A 900 -0.74 31.39 -8.12
N VAL A 901 0.41 31.28 -8.80
CA VAL A 901 0.50 31.64 -10.21
C VAL A 901 -0.44 30.82 -11.08
N ASP A 902 -0.55 29.51 -10.84
CA ASP A 902 -1.43 28.62 -11.61
C ASP A 902 -2.92 28.84 -11.29
N ALA A 903 -3.29 28.86 -10.00
CA ALA A 903 -4.66 29.00 -9.54
C ALA A 903 -5.32 30.28 -10.04
N HIS A 904 -4.55 31.36 -10.12
CA HIS A 904 -5.02 32.68 -10.58
C HIS A 904 -4.64 32.99 -12.03
N ARG A 905 -4.06 32.02 -12.76
CA ARG A 905 -3.63 32.18 -14.15
C ARG A 905 -2.75 33.41 -14.37
N LEU A 906 -1.88 33.75 -13.42
CA LEU A 906 -1.03 34.92 -13.49
C LEU A 906 -0.01 34.85 -14.64
N ASP A 907 0.40 33.66 -15.01
CA ASP A 907 1.27 33.39 -16.17
C ASP A 907 0.64 33.79 -17.53
N GLU A 908 -0.70 33.84 -17.62
CA GLU A 908 -1.40 34.36 -18.81
C GLU A 908 -1.44 35.91 -18.86
N ALA A 909 -1.25 36.56 -17.71
CA ALA A 909 -1.27 38.01 -17.58
C ALA A 909 0.11 38.66 -17.80
N ILE A 910 1.19 37.85 -17.85
CA ILE A 910 2.56 38.33 -18.02
C ILE A 910 3.15 37.92 -19.37
N ASP A 911 4.09 38.71 -19.89
CA ASP A 911 4.75 38.37 -21.15
C ASP A 911 5.96 37.48 -20.86
N LEU A 912 5.87 36.23 -21.32
CA LEU A 912 6.84 35.17 -21.04
C LEU A 912 7.54 34.74 -22.36
N ASP A 913 8.84 34.67 -22.35
CA ASP A 913 9.68 34.19 -23.46
C ASP A 913 10.76 33.25 -22.90
N ALA A 914 10.38 32.02 -22.57
CA ALA A 914 11.30 31.06 -21.98
C ALA A 914 12.45 30.70 -22.94
N PRO A 915 13.70 30.55 -22.46
CA PRO A 915 14.78 29.96 -23.23
C PRO A 915 14.41 28.56 -23.76
N THR A 916 14.96 28.18 -24.91
CA THR A 916 14.85 26.83 -25.43
C THR A 916 15.68 25.89 -24.53
N GLU A 917 15.07 25.35 -23.49
CA GLU A 917 15.70 24.52 -22.47
C GLU A 917 14.68 23.49 -22.00
N SER A 918 15.09 22.23 -21.82
CA SER A 918 14.31 21.19 -21.18
C SER A 918 14.69 21.07 -19.69
N LEU A 919 13.71 20.88 -18.82
CA LEU A 919 13.87 20.84 -17.38
C LEU A 919 13.51 19.46 -16.83
N THR A 920 14.41 18.85 -16.05
CA THR A 920 14.09 17.75 -15.17
C THR A 920 13.53 18.33 -13.88
N TYR A 921 12.27 18.06 -13.56
CA TYR A 921 11.60 18.62 -12.38
C TYR A 921 11.46 17.60 -11.27
N HIS A 922 12.11 17.84 -10.12
CA HIS A 922 11.87 17.08 -8.90
C HIS A 922 10.87 17.82 -8.01
N GLY A 923 9.64 17.31 -7.88
CA GLY A 923 8.61 17.84 -7.01
C GLY A 923 8.92 17.61 -5.52
N HIS A 924 8.52 18.54 -4.65
CA HIS A 924 8.73 18.40 -3.21
C HIS A 924 7.76 17.38 -2.61
N CYS A 925 8.25 16.49 -1.73
CA CYS A 925 7.45 15.42 -1.12
C CYS A 925 6.17 15.94 -0.42
N HIS A 926 6.22 17.05 0.32
CA HIS A 926 5.04 17.66 0.94
C HIS A 926 4.03 18.21 -0.09
N GLN A 927 4.49 18.78 -1.21
CA GLN A 927 3.59 19.19 -2.29
C GLN A 927 2.94 17.98 -2.98
N LYS A 928 3.69 16.89 -3.19
CA LYS A 928 3.13 15.63 -3.69
C LYS A 928 2.11 15.05 -2.71
N ALA A 929 2.43 15.04 -1.41
CA ALA A 929 1.51 14.60 -0.35
C ALA A 929 0.21 15.45 -0.26
N THR A 930 0.22 16.68 -0.77
CA THR A 930 -0.97 17.54 -0.88
C THR A 930 -1.49 17.66 -2.32
N LYS A 931 -0.96 16.87 -3.27
CA LYS A 931 -1.31 16.86 -4.70
C LYS A 931 -1.15 18.24 -5.38
N LYS A 932 -0.15 19.05 -4.97
CA LYS A 932 0.07 20.43 -5.43
C LYS A 932 1.35 20.63 -6.26
N ASP A 933 2.15 19.60 -6.49
CA ASP A 933 3.41 19.69 -7.25
C ASP A 933 3.20 19.93 -8.76
N HIS A 934 2.05 19.51 -9.31
CA HIS A 934 1.68 19.67 -10.71
C HIS A 934 1.56 21.14 -11.16
N HIS A 935 1.25 22.07 -10.25
CA HIS A 935 1.13 23.49 -10.55
C HIS A 935 2.41 24.07 -11.15
N ALA A 936 3.57 23.73 -10.57
CA ALA A 936 4.86 24.18 -11.10
C ALA A 936 5.12 23.66 -12.52
N VAL A 937 4.79 22.40 -12.79
CA VAL A 937 4.92 21.76 -14.11
C VAL A 937 4.02 22.48 -15.14
N GLY A 938 2.76 22.74 -14.79
CA GLY A 938 1.79 23.43 -15.65
C GLY A 938 2.26 24.83 -16.04
N VAL A 939 2.65 25.64 -15.06
CA VAL A 939 3.14 27.03 -15.27
C VAL A 939 4.40 27.05 -16.13
N LEU A 940 5.40 26.19 -15.83
CA LEU A 940 6.65 26.17 -16.59
C LEU A 940 6.43 25.74 -18.05
N ARG A 941 5.53 24.77 -18.31
CA ARG A 941 5.16 24.37 -19.67
C ARG A 941 4.48 25.50 -20.44
N ARG A 942 3.57 26.24 -19.81
CA ARG A 942 2.91 27.39 -20.44
C ARG A 942 3.88 28.55 -20.66
N ALA A 943 4.89 28.71 -19.82
CA ALA A 943 5.99 29.67 -20.05
C ALA A 943 6.89 29.30 -21.24
N GLY A 944 6.81 28.07 -21.76
CA GLY A 944 7.54 27.61 -22.95
C GLY A 944 8.67 26.63 -22.70
N TYR A 945 8.89 26.18 -21.46
CA TYR A 945 9.88 25.15 -21.14
C TYR A 945 9.37 23.75 -21.54
N GLY A 946 10.24 22.88 -22.02
CA GLY A 946 10.04 21.44 -21.94
C GLY A 946 10.21 21.01 -20.48
N VAL A 947 9.26 20.26 -19.91
CA VAL A 947 9.35 19.81 -18.51
C VAL A 947 9.10 18.32 -18.42
N ASP A 948 10.10 17.61 -17.88
CA ASP A 948 10.04 16.19 -17.53
C ASP A 948 9.90 16.08 -16.00
N PRO A 949 8.68 15.82 -15.45
CA PRO A 949 8.47 15.65 -14.03
C PRO A 949 8.89 14.24 -13.60
N LEU A 950 9.78 14.18 -12.61
CA LEU A 950 10.19 12.90 -12.03
C LEU A 950 9.11 12.32 -11.10
N ASP A 951 8.83 11.06 -11.26
CA ASP A 951 8.08 10.30 -10.25
C ASP A 951 9.02 9.88 -9.11
N SER A 952 9.47 10.86 -8.36
CA SER A 952 10.46 10.71 -7.29
C SER A 952 9.83 10.89 -5.92
N SER A 953 10.30 10.13 -4.92
CA SER A 953 9.92 10.28 -3.52
C SER A 953 10.68 11.42 -2.83
N CYS A 954 10.95 11.32 -1.53
CA CYS A 954 11.79 12.26 -0.78
C CYS A 954 13.22 12.29 -1.34
N CYS A 955 13.86 13.46 -1.27
CA CYS A 955 15.28 13.62 -1.65
C CYS A 955 16.27 13.04 -0.61
N GLY A 956 15.81 12.65 0.58
CA GLY A 956 16.64 12.15 1.67
C GLY A 956 17.25 13.21 2.59
N MET A 957 17.17 14.50 2.27
CA MET A 957 17.68 15.56 3.16
C MET A 957 16.73 15.86 4.32
N ALA A 958 15.44 15.96 4.05
CA ALA A 958 14.34 16.10 5.02
C ALA A 958 14.65 17.08 6.17
N GLY A 959 14.86 18.36 5.84
CA GLY A 959 15.18 19.38 6.84
C GLY A 959 16.55 19.15 7.48
N SER A 960 16.57 18.86 8.79
CA SER A 960 17.79 18.56 9.54
C SER A 960 18.27 17.12 9.44
N PHE A 961 17.42 16.17 9.09
CA PHE A 961 17.68 14.73 9.08
C PHE A 961 19.01 14.37 8.38
N GLY A 962 19.21 14.84 7.15
CA GLY A 962 20.43 14.57 6.40
C GLY A 962 21.69 15.26 6.93
N TYR A 963 21.58 16.17 7.91
CA TYR A 963 22.73 16.78 8.60
C TYR A 963 23.17 16.02 9.83
N GLU A 964 22.32 15.13 10.36
CA GLU A 964 22.61 14.34 11.55
C GLU A 964 23.53 13.15 11.17
N ALA A 965 24.59 12.94 11.95
CA ALA A 965 25.67 12.01 11.58
C ALA A 965 25.17 10.56 11.46
N GLU A 966 24.26 10.15 12.35
CA GLU A 966 23.63 8.84 12.37
C GLU A 966 22.69 8.62 11.17
N HIS A 967 22.07 9.67 10.65
CA HIS A 967 21.15 9.59 9.51
C HIS A 967 21.81 9.81 8.15
N TYR A 968 23.11 10.16 8.14
CA TYR A 968 23.78 10.53 6.89
C TYR A 968 23.77 9.41 5.85
N SER A 969 24.02 8.16 6.26
CA SER A 969 24.01 6.99 5.37
C SER A 969 22.63 6.79 4.74
N MET A 970 21.54 6.79 5.54
CA MET A 970 20.17 6.69 5.07
C MET A 970 19.81 7.84 4.13
N SER A 971 20.18 9.08 4.49
CA SER A 971 19.97 10.26 3.65
C SER A 971 20.63 10.11 2.28
N LYS A 972 21.83 9.51 2.22
CA LYS A 972 22.55 9.26 0.95
C LYS A 972 21.94 8.12 0.16
N ALA A 973 21.48 7.06 0.84
CA ALA A 973 20.81 5.93 0.18
C ALA A 973 19.51 6.37 -0.51
N ILE A 974 18.66 7.12 0.20
CA ILE A 974 17.46 7.75 -0.41
C ILE A 974 17.84 8.69 -1.56
N GLY A 975 18.91 9.51 -1.37
CA GLY A 975 19.39 10.45 -2.38
C GLY A 975 19.86 9.77 -3.66
N ARG A 976 20.44 8.57 -3.60
CA ARG A 976 20.87 7.80 -4.78
C ARG A 976 19.70 7.43 -5.67
N ILE A 977 18.58 6.97 -5.11
CA ILE A 977 17.36 6.67 -5.86
C ILE A 977 16.93 7.89 -6.70
N LEU A 978 16.95 9.08 -6.11
CA LEU A 978 16.66 10.31 -6.84
C LEU A 978 17.73 10.64 -7.91
N PHE A 979 19.01 10.41 -7.61
CA PHE A 979 20.10 10.72 -8.55
C PHE A 979 20.05 9.83 -9.79
N ASP A 980 19.68 8.56 -9.64
CA ASP A 980 19.49 7.63 -10.74
C ASP A 980 18.33 8.08 -11.65
N GLN A 981 17.20 8.47 -11.07
CA GLN A 981 16.06 9.04 -11.82
C GLN A 981 16.45 10.35 -12.56
N VAL A 982 17.25 11.20 -11.95
CA VAL A 982 17.78 12.40 -12.62
C VAL A 982 18.70 12.04 -13.78
N ALA A 983 19.51 10.98 -13.64
CA ALA A 983 20.41 10.53 -14.69
C ALA A 983 19.67 9.89 -15.88
N GLU A 984 18.51 9.33 -15.67
CA GLU A 984 17.64 8.76 -16.72
C GLU A 984 16.83 9.82 -17.49
N SER A 985 16.64 11.00 -16.90
CA SER A 985 15.91 12.11 -17.53
C SER A 985 16.73 12.84 -18.58
N ASP A 986 16.10 13.22 -19.70
CA ASP A 986 16.70 13.93 -20.83
C ASP A 986 16.74 15.47 -20.64
N GLY A 987 16.49 16.01 -19.43
CA GLY A 987 16.46 17.44 -19.19
C GLY A 987 17.84 18.12 -19.20
N ASP A 988 17.94 19.33 -19.78
CA ASP A 988 19.17 20.13 -19.82
C ASP A 988 19.56 20.66 -18.43
N ALA A 989 18.56 20.87 -17.56
CA ALA A 989 18.75 21.41 -16.21
C ALA A 989 17.77 20.80 -15.20
N VAL A 990 18.28 20.51 -13.99
CA VAL A 990 17.45 20.06 -12.87
C VAL A 990 16.86 21.26 -12.15
N VAL A 991 15.58 21.18 -11.78
CA VAL A 991 14.81 22.20 -11.05
C VAL A 991 14.11 21.56 -9.85
N ALA A 992 14.17 22.20 -8.69
CA ALA A 992 13.51 21.72 -7.48
C ALA A 992 13.03 22.86 -6.57
N PRO A 993 11.81 22.81 -5.99
CA PRO A 993 11.27 23.90 -5.20
C PRO A 993 11.85 23.97 -3.78
N GLY A 994 12.04 22.83 -3.09
CA GLY A 994 12.44 22.79 -1.68
C GLY A 994 13.94 23.06 -1.46
N ALA A 995 14.29 23.78 -0.39
CA ALA A 995 15.67 24.05 0.02
C ALA A 995 16.44 22.74 0.30
N SER A 996 15.79 21.79 0.99
CA SER A 996 16.35 20.46 1.24
C SER A 996 16.65 19.70 -0.06
N CYS A 997 15.72 19.71 -1.02
CA CYS A 997 15.89 19.06 -2.33
C CYS A 997 17.07 19.66 -3.11
N ARG A 998 17.19 21.00 -3.15
CA ARG A 998 18.29 21.68 -3.83
C ARG A 998 19.65 21.36 -3.19
N THR A 999 19.69 21.29 -1.86
CA THR A 999 20.90 20.90 -1.12
C THR A 999 21.33 19.48 -1.47
N GLN A 1000 20.42 18.52 -1.45
CA GLN A 1000 20.71 17.12 -1.77
C GLN A 1000 21.14 16.95 -3.23
N LEU A 1001 20.41 17.55 -4.17
CA LEU A 1001 20.69 17.47 -5.60
C LEU A 1001 22.01 18.14 -6.02
N LYS A 1002 22.51 19.11 -5.24
CA LYS A 1002 23.84 19.68 -5.42
C LYS A 1002 24.95 18.66 -5.21
N GLU A 1003 24.69 17.62 -4.41
CA GLU A 1003 25.65 16.57 -4.08
C GLU A 1003 25.63 15.36 -5.05
N ARG A 1004 24.76 15.37 -6.09
CA ARG A 1004 24.67 14.28 -7.07
C ARG A 1004 25.97 14.02 -7.82
N ASP A 1005 26.72 15.11 -8.12
CA ASP A 1005 28.00 15.07 -8.82
C ASP A 1005 28.99 16.06 -8.20
N ALA A 1006 30.27 15.75 -8.27
CA ALA A 1006 31.32 16.67 -7.80
C ALA A 1006 31.32 17.98 -8.60
N GLY A 1007 30.85 19.07 -7.96
CA GLY A 1007 30.75 20.39 -8.57
C GLY A 1007 29.46 20.66 -9.34
N ALA A 1008 28.43 19.83 -9.17
CA ALA A 1008 27.09 20.10 -9.68
C ALA A 1008 26.56 21.43 -9.14
N PRO A 1009 25.93 22.27 -9.97
CA PRO A 1009 25.31 23.50 -9.49
C PRO A 1009 24.10 23.16 -8.58
N GLU A 1010 23.85 24.03 -7.63
CA GLU A 1010 22.60 24.01 -6.89
C GLU A 1010 21.43 24.23 -7.87
N PRO A 1011 20.40 23.35 -7.91
CA PRO A 1011 19.26 23.54 -8.80
C PRO A 1011 18.52 24.84 -8.49
N PRO A 1012 18.04 25.59 -9.51
CA PRO A 1012 17.19 26.75 -9.27
C PRO A 1012 15.80 26.33 -8.77
N HIS A 1013 15.15 27.27 -8.06
CA HIS A 1013 13.74 27.15 -7.74
C HIS A 1013 12.86 27.34 -8.99
N PRO A 1014 11.69 26.68 -9.17
CA PRO A 1014 10.79 26.89 -10.32
C PRO A 1014 10.46 28.36 -10.59
N VAL A 1015 10.22 29.18 -9.56
CA VAL A 1015 9.94 30.61 -9.70
C VAL A 1015 11.14 31.41 -10.24
N GLU A 1016 12.37 30.94 -10.03
CA GLU A 1016 13.57 31.58 -10.62
C GLU A 1016 13.62 31.34 -12.14
N LYS A 1017 13.19 30.14 -12.60
CA LYS A 1017 13.02 29.83 -14.03
C LYS A 1017 11.90 30.69 -14.64
N LEU A 1018 10.78 30.81 -13.95
CA LEU A 1018 9.67 31.66 -14.41
C LEU A 1018 10.10 33.13 -14.48
N ALA A 1019 10.81 33.63 -13.45
CA ALA A 1019 11.35 34.99 -13.46
C ALA A 1019 12.42 35.25 -14.54
N ALA A 1020 13.14 34.20 -14.95
CA ALA A 1020 14.11 34.27 -16.06
C ALA A 1020 13.42 34.30 -17.44
N ALA A 1021 12.19 33.86 -17.54
CA ALA A 1021 11.35 33.93 -18.74
C ALA A 1021 10.56 35.23 -18.87
N LEU A 1022 10.59 36.15 -17.91
CA LEU A 1022 9.98 37.48 -18.05
C LEU A 1022 10.67 38.28 -19.18
N ALA A 1023 9.87 38.77 -20.16
CA ALA A 1023 10.32 39.45 -21.36
C ALA A 1023 10.86 40.88 -21.16
#